data_8b37b74f6c51dae4a582f12b145aa97d
#
_entry.id   8b37b74f6c51dae4a582f12b145aa97d
#
_cell.length_a   1.000
_cell.length_b   1.000
_cell.length_c   1.000
_cell.angle_alpha   90.00
_cell.angle_beta   90.00
_cell.angle_gamma   90.00
#
_symmetry.space_group_name_H-M   'P 1'
#
loop_
_entity.id
_entity.type
_entity.pdbx_description
1 polymer ?
#
loop_
_entity_poly.entity_id
_entity_poly.type
_entity_poly.pdbx_seq_one_letter_code
_entity_poly.pdbx_strand_id
1 'polypeptide(L)'
;EAGLRALCVIGVQTCALPSSKEVMSLAERIWYPIWDGGAKLDHSVRTVNQCRTVAAGDLSAAIGLLDLELVAGDEQVVAAARSTVGHDWRSNARRRLPQLVESLEARHQRHGDLAQTIEPDLKEARGGLRDMTVLRALTAAWLADRPHGQVDTAYGTLLDTRDALHMVTGRGRDRLGLEDHDAVAALLGHPDADAMLVDVSNAARTLSYAIDGTVRRAAQSQRARILRVGPRRPVLKPLGFGLFEHDGEVVLGAHLDPSRDPLLVLRAAVAAARRGVPLSPATLANLAAHSPAITEPWSPLARSLFVDLLAAGPGLIPVWEGLDLAGLIDSWLPEWSAVRSRPQRNAVHRHTVDRHLIETVVHATGLMRDVERPDLLLLAALLHDIGKIAGAHDHALVGAPLAATAARRLGLDEKEVEVVELLTREHLTLIDLATRRDPTDRATISAVTDAVAGRMDVLELLRALTEADACAVGAAAWTDWRAQLLQQLVVGARSALADVARPIPLAEETPDLLPPEIVAEVAMGEPHVVVHPIGGAYRIDVFDRDRLGLFADTAGLLAAYGLVVRTARVRTQEGIAANQWQVDSPGGDAPDPAAIARGLTQLGQGDRSPLRALERRRSIAASTVAAGSVTAGPLGAGLRAPTRAMVVP
;
A
#
# COMPACT_ATOMS: atom_id res chain seq x y z
N GLU A 1 -12.04 -10.33 38.54
CA GLU A 1 -12.01 -10.03 37.05
C GLU A 1 -10.59 -10.01 36.50
N ALA A 2 -9.76 -10.96 36.93
CA ALA A 2 -8.51 -11.31 36.29
C ALA A 2 -8.74 -12.61 35.53
N GLY A 3 -9.59 -12.53 34.51
CA GLY A 3 -10.05 -13.66 33.73
C GLY A 3 -9.45 -13.63 32.35
N LEU A 4 -8.82 -14.71 31.99
CA LEU A 4 -8.62 -15.16 30.60
C LEU A 4 -7.76 -14.23 29.72
N ARG A 5 -6.53 -13.99 30.10
CA ARG A 5 -5.49 -13.84 29.09
C ARG A 5 -5.41 -15.15 28.34
N ALA A 6 -6.01 -15.17 27.16
CA ALA A 6 -6.21 -16.35 26.34
C ALA A 6 -4.90 -17.12 26.22
N LEU A 7 -4.99 -18.40 26.49
CA LEU A 7 -3.94 -19.38 26.30
C LEU A 7 -3.51 -19.44 24.83
N CYS A 8 -2.68 -18.52 24.42
CA CYS A 8 -1.88 -18.71 23.23
C CYS A 8 -0.61 -19.44 23.63
N VAL A 9 -0.73 -20.75 23.85
CA VAL A 9 0.39 -21.60 24.21
C VAL A 9 1.24 -21.80 22.97
N ILE A 10 2.25 -20.97 22.83
CA ILE A 10 3.36 -21.21 21.91
C ILE A 10 4.28 -22.21 22.61
N GLY A 11 4.12 -23.49 22.26
CA GLY A 11 5.01 -24.58 22.67
C GLY A 11 5.21 -24.77 24.16
N VAL A 12 4.46 -25.64 24.79
CA VAL A 12 4.81 -26.16 26.12
C VAL A 12 6.00 -27.10 25.97
N GLN A 13 7.19 -26.62 26.32
CA GLN A 13 8.37 -27.47 26.42
C GLN A 13 8.48 -27.97 27.85
N THR A 14 8.34 -29.28 28.05
CA THR A 14 8.57 -29.90 29.32
C THR A 14 10.03 -30.28 29.43
N CYS A 15 10.84 -29.53 30.18
CA CYS A 15 12.20 -29.90 30.51
C CYS A 15 12.16 -30.96 31.62
N ALA A 16 12.32 -32.22 31.25
CA ALA A 16 12.28 -33.34 32.19
C ALA A 16 13.54 -34.22 32.06
N LEU A 17 13.72 -35.08 33.06
CA LEU A 17 14.70 -36.19 33.05
C LEU A 17 14.49 -37.11 31.81
N PRO A 18 15.44 -38.02 31.48
CA PRO A 18 15.41 -38.78 30.23
C PRO A 18 14.07 -39.45 29.99
N SER A 19 13.60 -39.41 28.73
CA SER A 19 12.29 -39.84 28.27
C SER A 19 12.01 -41.31 28.64
N SER A 20 11.46 -41.53 29.83
CA SER A 20 10.82 -42.82 30.19
C SER A 20 9.41 -42.84 29.62
N LYS A 21 8.84 -44.02 29.43
CA LYS A 21 7.42 -44.20 29.06
C LYS A 21 6.47 -43.47 30.02
N GLU A 22 6.85 -43.37 31.28
CA GLU A 22 6.10 -42.69 32.36
C GLU A 22 6.05 -41.17 32.12
N VAL A 23 7.18 -40.56 31.73
CA VAL A 23 7.26 -39.11 31.42
C VAL A 23 6.40 -38.78 30.21
N MET A 24 6.42 -39.60 29.16
CA MET A 24 5.55 -39.42 28.00
C MET A 24 4.07 -39.52 28.33
N SER A 25 3.68 -40.55 29.14
CA SER A 25 2.31 -40.69 29.60
C SER A 25 1.85 -39.49 30.45
N LEU A 26 2.74 -38.94 31.29
CA LEU A 26 2.43 -37.73 32.05
C LEU A 26 2.25 -36.52 31.13
N ALA A 27 3.10 -36.34 30.12
CA ALA A 27 3.04 -35.27 29.15
C ALA A 27 1.73 -35.34 28.32
N GLU A 28 1.33 -36.51 27.87
CA GLU A 28 0.06 -36.74 27.18
C GLU A 28 -1.15 -36.32 28.03
N ARG A 29 -1.13 -36.59 29.33
CA ARG A 29 -2.19 -36.16 30.26
C ARG A 29 -2.28 -34.63 30.41
N ILE A 30 -1.18 -33.92 30.14
CA ILE A 30 -1.15 -32.44 30.12
C ILE A 30 -1.64 -31.91 28.76
N TRP A 31 -1.26 -32.55 27.65
CA TRP A 31 -1.52 -32.03 26.30
C TRP A 31 -2.95 -32.31 25.81
N TYR A 32 -3.49 -33.53 26.09
CA TYR A 32 -4.83 -33.93 25.64
C TYR A 32 -5.93 -32.95 26.08
N PRO A 33 -6.03 -32.51 27.32
CA PRO A 33 -7.05 -31.56 27.75
C PRO A 33 -6.96 -30.20 27.01
N ILE A 34 -5.74 -29.79 26.57
CA ILE A 34 -5.54 -28.55 25.85
C ILE A 34 -6.03 -28.71 24.39
N TRP A 35 -5.72 -29.85 23.76
CA TRP A 35 -6.20 -30.15 22.41
C TRP A 35 -7.72 -30.38 22.40
N ASP A 36 -8.26 -31.10 23.35
CA ASP A 36 -9.70 -31.34 23.49
C ASP A 36 -10.47 -30.02 23.71
N GLY A 37 -9.82 -29.04 24.34
CA GLY A 37 -10.33 -27.67 24.49
C GLY A 37 -10.22 -26.83 23.19
N GLY A 38 -9.74 -27.41 22.07
CA GLY A 38 -9.65 -26.74 20.75
C GLY A 38 -8.43 -25.81 20.58
N ALA A 39 -7.53 -25.76 21.57
CA ALA A 39 -6.32 -24.94 21.47
C ALA A 39 -5.25 -25.65 20.63
N LYS A 40 -4.54 -24.88 19.79
CA LYS A 40 -3.35 -25.38 19.08
C LYS A 40 -2.18 -25.41 20.04
N LEU A 41 -1.62 -26.60 20.26
CA LEU A 41 -0.46 -26.80 21.10
C LEU A 41 0.64 -27.47 20.29
N ASP A 42 1.77 -26.76 20.10
CA ASP A 42 3.04 -27.37 19.71
C ASP A 42 3.74 -27.85 20.99
N HIS A 43 4.20 -29.10 21.00
CA HIS A 43 4.64 -29.74 22.22
C HIS A 43 5.93 -30.55 22.04
N SER A 44 6.74 -30.59 23.07
CA SER A 44 7.90 -31.48 23.13
C SER A 44 8.32 -31.73 24.58
N VAL A 45 8.89 -32.91 24.85
CA VAL A 45 9.60 -33.21 26.08
C VAL A 45 11.08 -33.29 25.82
N ARG A 46 11.87 -32.48 26.51
CA ARG A 46 13.32 -32.38 26.28
C ARG A 46 14.08 -32.21 27.59
N THR A 47 15.24 -32.82 27.66
CA THR A 47 16.24 -32.48 28.66
C THR A 47 16.91 -31.16 28.27
N VAL A 48 17.62 -30.49 29.21
CA VAL A 48 18.40 -29.27 28.92
C VAL A 48 19.42 -29.51 27.79
N ASN A 49 20.07 -30.69 27.76
CA ASN A 49 20.99 -31.04 26.68
C ASN A 49 20.30 -31.23 25.33
N GLN A 50 19.09 -31.79 25.29
CA GLN A 50 18.31 -31.91 24.07
C GLN A 50 17.82 -30.53 23.59
N CYS A 51 17.44 -29.60 24.48
CA CYS A 51 17.16 -28.22 24.13
C CYS A 51 18.36 -27.55 23.42
N ARG A 52 19.58 -27.74 23.94
CA ARG A 52 20.81 -27.25 23.30
C ARG A 52 21.04 -27.84 21.91
N THR A 53 20.89 -29.16 21.76
CA THR A 53 21.07 -29.86 20.49
C THR A 53 20.10 -29.35 19.43
N VAL A 54 18.82 -29.22 19.78
CA VAL A 54 17.79 -28.71 18.86
C VAL A 54 18.06 -27.24 18.55
N ALA A 55 18.34 -26.41 19.55
CA ALA A 55 18.70 -25.00 19.34
C ALA A 55 19.95 -24.83 18.48
N ALA A 56 20.89 -25.77 18.50
CA ALA A 56 22.07 -25.72 17.65
C ALA A 56 21.76 -25.93 16.16
N GLY A 57 20.77 -26.75 15.82
CA GLY A 57 20.37 -27.08 14.45
C GLY A 57 19.23 -26.26 13.89
N ASP A 58 18.32 -25.77 14.72
CA ASP A 58 17.09 -25.07 14.33
C ASP A 58 17.07 -23.65 14.93
N LEU A 59 17.03 -22.65 14.03
CA LEU A 59 16.99 -21.24 14.40
C LEU A 59 15.69 -20.87 15.12
N SER A 60 14.57 -21.37 14.66
CA SER A 60 13.24 -21.10 15.25
C SER A 60 13.14 -21.67 16.66
N ALA A 61 13.61 -22.90 16.86
CA ALA A 61 13.70 -23.52 18.16
C ALA A 61 14.66 -22.77 19.10
N ALA A 62 15.82 -22.30 18.58
CA ALA A 62 16.75 -21.52 19.36
C ALA A 62 16.12 -20.23 19.88
N ILE A 63 15.42 -19.49 19.02
CA ILE A 63 14.74 -18.23 19.38
C ILE A 63 13.60 -18.50 20.36
N GLY A 64 12.75 -19.52 20.12
CA GLY A 64 11.67 -19.87 21.02
C GLY A 64 12.16 -20.26 22.42
N LEU A 65 13.31 -20.94 22.50
CA LEU A 65 13.92 -21.32 23.79
C LEU A 65 14.53 -20.13 24.57
N LEU A 66 14.76 -18.98 23.93
CA LEU A 66 15.15 -17.75 24.63
C LEU A 66 14.00 -17.12 25.42
N ASP A 67 12.75 -17.35 24.97
CA ASP A 67 11.51 -16.84 25.60
C ASP A 67 10.86 -17.87 26.54
N LEU A 68 11.60 -18.86 27.04
CA LEU A 68 11.10 -19.85 28.00
C LEU A 68 10.52 -19.18 29.24
N GLU A 69 9.28 -19.51 29.59
CA GLU A 69 8.61 -19.05 30.79
C GLU A 69 8.13 -20.25 31.62
N LEU A 70 8.20 -20.13 32.94
CA LEU A 70 7.68 -21.15 33.85
C LEU A 70 6.16 -21.03 33.92
N VAL A 71 5.44 -22.04 33.47
CA VAL A 71 3.99 -22.15 33.66
C VAL A 71 3.70 -22.91 34.95
N ALA A 72 4.37 -24.04 35.15
CA ALA A 72 4.27 -24.87 36.36
C ALA A 72 5.48 -25.81 36.46
N GLY A 73 5.86 -26.19 37.64
CA GLY A 73 6.92 -27.17 37.90
C GLY A 73 8.15 -26.57 38.58
N ASP A 74 9.33 -27.13 38.27
CA ASP A 74 10.60 -26.74 38.90
C ASP A 74 11.24 -25.54 38.18
N GLU A 75 11.30 -24.42 38.90
CA GLU A 75 11.92 -23.16 38.43
C GLU A 75 13.41 -23.34 38.10
N GLN A 76 14.13 -24.18 38.81
CA GLN A 76 15.57 -24.41 38.61
C GLN A 76 15.85 -25.05 37.24
N VAL A 77 14.98 -25.93 36.76
CA VAL A 77 15.09 -26.58 35.46
C VAL A 77 14.89 -25.55 34.34
N VAL A 78 13.89 -24.68 34.47
CA VAL A 78 13.63 -23.61 33.50
C VAL A 78 14.78 -22.58 33.50
N ALA A 79 15.26 -22.18 34.67
CA ALA A 79 16.38 -21.26 34.81
C ALA A 79 17.69 -21.86 34.21
N ALA A 80 17.96 -23.14 34.43
CA ALA A 80 19.09 -23.82 33.83
C ALA A 80 18.99 -23.89 32.30
N ALA A 81 17.82 -24.19 31.76
CA ALA A 81 17.58 -24.21 30.32
C ALA A 81 17.77 -22.80 29.69
N ARG A 82 17.17 -21.77 30.27
CA ARG A 82 17.33 -20.36 29.84
C ARG A 82 18.79 -19.92 29.85
N SER A 83 19.49 -20.19 30.95
CA SER A 83 20.90 -19.83 31.10
C SER A 83 21.77 -20.52 30.06
N THR A 84 21.58 -21.83 29.87
CA THR A 84 22.39 -22.67 28.97
C THR A 84 22.12 -22.28 27.49
N VAL A 85 20.85 -22.18 27.07
CA VAL A 85 20.50 -21.79 25.71
C VAL A 85 20.93 -20.34 25.43
N GLY A 86 20.73 -19.42 26.38
CA GLY A 86 21.18 -18.04 26.28
C GLY A 86 22.69 -17.90 26.16
N HIS A 87 23.48 -18.73 26.89
CA HIS A 87 24.94 -18.78 26.73
C HIS A 87 25.34 -19.25 25.32
N ASP A 88 24.78 -20.36 24.85
CA ASP A 88 25.06 -20.91 23.52
C ASP A 88 24.64 -19.96 22.42
N TRP A 89 23.50 -19.27 22.58
CA TRP A 89 23.02 -18.22 21.66
C TRP A 89 24.03 -17.07 21.52
N ARG A 90 24.47 -16.51 22.64
CA ARG A 90 25.51 -15.44 22.68
C ARG A 90 26.81 -15.87 22.04
N SER A 91 27.27 -17.07 22.37
CA SER A 91 28.52 -17.63 21.86
C SER A 91 28.52 -17.82 20.34
N ASN A 92 27.36 -18.11 19.76
CA ASN A 92 27.17 -18.33 18.33
C ASN A 92 26.53 -17.13 17.60
N ALA A 93 26.28 -16.00 18.27
CA ALA A 93 25.51 -14.89 17.76
C ALA A 93 26.02 -14.38 16.41
N ARG A 94 27.32 -14.27 16.22
CA ARG A 94 27.92 -13.78 14.97
C ARG A 94 27.63 -14.70 13.78
N ARG A 95 27.69 -16.01 13.97
CA ARG A 95 27.40 -16.98 12.93
C ARG A 95 25.90 -17.03 12.58
N ARG A 96 25.07 -16.78 13.59
CA ARG A 96 23.62 -16.85 13.46
C ARG A 96 22.95 -15.58 12.95
N LEU A 97 23.59 -14.41 13.11
CA LEU A 97 23.02 -13.13 12.68
C LEU A 97 22.64 -13.11 11.19
N PRO A 98 23.50 -13.56 10.24
CA PRO A 98 23.10 -13.59 8.83
C PRO A 98 21.89 -14.50 8.58
N GLN A 99 21.82 -15.68 9.20
CA GLN A 99 20.69 -16.60 9.08
C GLN A 99 19.39 -15.99 9.65
N LEU A 100 19.51 -15.26 10.77
CA LEU A 100 18.38 -14.57 11.39
C LEU A 100 17.84 -13.47 10.48
N VAL A 101 18.73 -12.67 9.87
CA VAL A 101 18.35 -11.59 8.95
C VAL A 101 17.72 -12.16 7.68
N GLU A 102 18.31 -13.18 7.07
CA GLU A 102 17.76 -13.87 5.90
C GLU A 102 16.35 -14.45 6.18
N SER A 103 16.18 -15.12 7.33
CA SER A 103 14.89 -15.65 7.75
C SER A 103 13.85 -14.54 7.98
N LEU A 104 14.27 -13.41 8.56
CA LEU A 104 13.44 -12.23 8.77
C LEU A 104 12.97 -11.64 7.43
N GLU A 105 13.90 -11.40 6.51
CA GLU A 105 13.61 -10.84 5.18
C GLU A 105 12.69 -11.75 4.36
N ALA A 106 12.97 -13.06 4.34
CA ALA A 106 12.15 -14.05 3.65
C ALA A 106 10.71 -14.10 4.21
N ARG A 107 10.55 -13.94 5.52
CA ARG A 107 9.24 -13.86 6.16
C ARG A 107 8.51 -12.57 5.78
N HIS A 108 9.17 -11.42 5.85
CA HIS A 108 8.61 -10.12 5.45
C HIS A 108 8.17 -10.12 3.97
N GLN A 109 8.97 -10.69 3.07
CA GLN A 109 8.60 -10.82 1.65
C GLN A 109 7.36 -11.70 1.44
N ARG A 110 7.20 -12.76 2.23
CA ARG A 110 6.07 -13.69 2.12
C ARG A 110 4.77 -13.11 2.67
N HIS A 111 4.83 -12.41 3.80
CA HIS A 111 3.64 -11.96 4.53
C HIS A 111 3.33 -10.46 4.35
N GLY A 112 4.22 -9.71 3.69
CA GLY A 112 4.04 -8.28 3.46
C GLY A 112 4.27 -7.40 4.69
N ASP A 113 3.77 -6.18 4.62
CA ASP A 113 3.90 -5.15 5.66
C ASP A 113 2.55 -4.97 6.37
N LEU A 114 2.51 -5.24 7.68
CA LEU A 114 1.30 -5.16 8.50
C LEU A 114 0.70 -3.76 8.45
N ALA A 115 1.54 -2.73 8.57
CA ALA A 115 1.11 -1.33 8.61
C ALA A 115 0.37 -0.88 7.34
N GLN A 116 0.58 -1.58 6.21
CA GLN A 116 0.07 -1.16 4.91
C GLN A 116 -1.09 -2.01 4.41
N THR A 117 -1.46 -3.06 5.12
CA THR A 117 -2.45 -4.05 4.65
C THR A 117 -3.77 -3.88 5.38
N ILE A 118 -4.89 -3.87 4.64
CA ILE A 118 -6.22 -3.76 5.24
C ILE A 118 -6.64 -5.06 5.97
N GLU A 119 -6.11 -6.20 5.55
CA GLU A 119 -6.29 -7.50 6.23
C GLU A 119 -4.93 -8.04 6.71
N PRO A 120 -4.35 -7.43 7.76
CA PRO A 120 -3.00 -7.74 8.19
C PRO A 120 -2.88 -9.11 8.87
N ASP A 121 -1.75 -9.78 8.66
CA ASP A 121 -1.29 -10.86 9.51
C ASP A 121 -0.57 -10.26 10.72
N LEU A 122 -1.26 -10.24 11.88
CA LEU A 122 -0.78 -9.61 13.11
C LEU A 122 0.50 -10.22 13.66
N LYS A 123 0.84 -11.42 13.22
CA LYS A 123 1.97 -12.19 13.74
C LYS A 123 3.15 -12.24 12.77
N GLU A 124 2.94 -12.69 11.54
CA GLU A 124 4.03 -13.02 10.62
C GLU A 124 4.45 -11.87 9.72
N ALA A 125 3.58 -10.87 9.46
CA ALA A 125 3.91 -9.73 8.62
C ALA A 125 5.01 -8.86 9.26
N ARG A 126 5.68 -8.05 8.44
CA ARG A 126 6.64 -7.04 8.91
C ARG A 126 5.94 -6.05 9.83
N GLY A 127 6.54 -5.79 11.00
CA GLY A 127 5.92 -5.01 12.06
C GLY A 127 4.98 -5.82 12.96
N GLY A 128 4.84 -7.13 12.73
CA GLY A 128 4.01 -8.02 13.52
C GLY A 128 4.69 -8.55 14.79
N LEU A 129 3.95 -9.35 15.54
CA LEU A 129 4.39 -9.89 16.84
C LEU A 129 5.71 -10.70 16.76
N ARG A 130 5.99 -11.34 15.62
CA ARG A 130 7.23 -12.09 15.39
C ARG A 130 8.47 -11.19 15.36
N ASP A 131 8.33 -9.92 14.98
CA ASP A 131 9.44 -8.98 14.97
C ASP A 131 9.91 -8.67 16.38
N MET A 132 9.01 -8.59 17.36
CA MET A 132 9.38 -8.47 18.77
C MET A 132 10.20 -9.67 19.25
N THR A 133 9.87 -10.89 18.81
CA THR A 133 10.65 -12.09 19.13
C THR A 133 12.09 -11.98 18.59
N VAL A 134 12.26 -11.47 17.37
CA VAL A 134 13.59 -11.21 16.78
C VAL A 134 14.33 -10.10 17.54
N LEU A 135 13.65 -9.00 17.91
CA LEU A 135 14.22 -7.93 18.73
C LEU A 135 14.77 -8.47 20.07
N ARG A 136 14.00 -9.29 20.76
CA ARG A 136 14.42 -9.95 22.00
C ARG A 136 15.62 -10.88 21.77
N ALA A 137 15.64 -11.62 20.68
CA ALA A 137 16.76 -12.50 20.31
C ALA A 137 18.05 -11.72 20.05
N LEU A 138 17.98 -10.55 19.38
CA LEU A 138 19.13 -9.66 19.15
C LEU A 138 19.66 -9.07 20.47
N THR A 139 18.78 -8.67 21.39
CA THR A 139 19.15 -8.23 22.74
C THR A 139 19.79 -9.35 23.54
N ALA A 140 19.20 -10.55 23.53
CA ALA A 140 19.76 -11.73 24.21
C ALA A 140 21.14 -12.14 23.66
N ALA A 141 21.42 -11.82 22.39
CA ALA A 141 22.74 -12.05 21.76
C ALA A 141 23.81 -11.04 22.17
N TRP A 142 23.45 -9.96 22.86
CA TRP A 142 24.31 -8.81 23.18
C TRP A 142 24.92 -8.14 21.93
N LEU A 143 24.24 -8.24 20.81
CA LEU A 143 24.65 -7.57 19.57
C LEU A 143 24.12 -6.14 19.48
N ALA A 144 22.87 -5.94 19.86
CA ALA A 144 22.23 -4.64 19.95
C ALA A 144 21.10 -4.70 20.98
N ASP A 145 20.91 -3.62 21.72
CA ASP A 145 19.75 -3.48 22.59
C ASP A 145 18.56 -3.00 21.77
N ARG A 146 17.36 -3.53 22.05
CA ARG A 146 16.13 -3.08 21.42
C ARG A 146 15.62 -1.79 22.05
N PRO A 147 14.90 -0.94 21.34
CA PRO A 147 14.15 0.13 21.97
C PRO A 147 13.07 -0.42 22.92
N HIS A 148 12.79 0.33 23.97
CA HIS A 148 11.76 0.04 24.97
C HIS A 148 10.63 1.09 24.92
N GLY A 149 9.71 1.08 25.87
CA GLY A 149 8.64 2.07 25.99
C GLY A 149 7.64 1.97 24.84
N GLN A 150 7.72 2.84 23.84
CA GLN A 150 6.77 2.84 22.71
C GLN A 150 6.72 1.50 21.97
N VAL A 151 7.84 0.80 21.86
CA VAL A 151 7.92 -0.53 21.23
C VAL A 151 7.18 -1.58 22.07
N ASP A 152 7.27 -1.49 23.39
CA ASP A 152 6.55 -2.39 24.29
C ASP A 152 5.04 -2.11 24.26
N THR A 153 4.63 -0.83 24.19
CA THR A 153 3.23 -0.42 24.00
C THR A 153 2.68 -0.92 22.67
N ALA A 154 3.42 -0.72 21.57
CA ALA A 154 3.04 -1.19 20.23
C ALA A 154 2.86 -2.73 20.19
N TYR A 155 3.76 -3.47 20.83
CA TYR A 155 3.62 -4.91 20.96
C TYR A 155 2.37 -5.29 21.75
N GLY A 156 2.05 -4.57 22.84
CA GLY A 156 0.82 -4.76 23.61
C GLY A 156 -0.44 -4.54 22.76
N THR A 157 -0.50 -3.46 21.99
CA THR A 157 -1.62 -3.17 21.08
C THR A 157 -1.87 -4.31 20.08
N LEU A 158 -0.81 -4.82 19.44
CA LEU A 158 -0.95 -5.95 18.51
C LEU A 158 -1.37 -7.25 19.22
N LEU A 159 -0.89 -7.48 20.42
CA LEU A 159 -1.25 -8.66 21.21
C LEU A 159 -2.73 -8.60 21.63
N ASP A 160 -3.19 -7.45 22.14
CA ASP A 160 -4.58 -7.24 22.53
C ASP A 160 -5.51 -7.36 21.31
N THR A 161 -5.12 -6.83 20.14
CA THR A 161 -5.88 -6.98 18.89
C THR A 161 -5.99 -8.44 18.47
N ARG A 162 -4.89 -9.19 18.56
CA ARG A 162 -4.88 -10.62 18.25
C ARG A 162 -5.74 -11.43 19.22
N ASP A 163 -5.67 -11.13 20.51
CA ASP A 163 -6.47 -11.80 21.52
C ASP A 163 -7.97 -11.51 21.31
N ALA A 164 -8.31 -10.25 20.99
CA ALA A 164 -9.68 -9.88 20.63
C ALA A 164 -10.16 -10.63 19.37
N LEU A 165 -9.32 -10.76 18.35
CA LEU A 165 -9.62 -11.55 17.14
C LEU A 165 -9.89 -13.02 17.47
N HIS A 166 -9.11 -13.63 18.36
CA HIS A 166 -9.33 -15.00 18.81
C HIS A 166 -10.63 -15.14 19.58
N MET A 167 -10.97 -14.17 20.43
CA MET A 167 -12.22 -14.17 21.21
C MET A 167 -13.44 -14.03 20.30
N VAL A 168 -13.40 -13.11 19.33
CA VAL A 168 -14.50 -12.87 18.37
C VAL A 168 -14.73 -14.09 17.48
N THR A 169 -13.64 -14.68 16.97
CA THR A 169 -13.75 -15.75 15.96
C THR A 169 -13.84 -17.15 16.57
N GLY A 170 -13.50 -17.32 17.85
CA GLY A 170 -13.34 -18.64 18.50
C GLY A 170 -12.23 -19.49 17.88
N ARG A 171 -11.29 -18.89 17.15
CA ARG A 171 -10.24 -19.58 16.38
C ARG A 171 -8.89 -18.92 16.58
N GLY A 172 -7.83 -19.72 16.70
CA GLY A 172 -6.45 -19.23 16.75
C GLY A 172 -5.91 -18.86 15.36
N ARG A 173 -6.44 -17.79 14.77
CA ARG A 173 -5.95 -17.23 13.50
C ARG A 173 -5.28 -15.88 13.73
N ASP A 174 -4.26 -15.57 12.93
CA ASP A 174 -3.44 -14.38 13.10
C ASP A 174 -3.76 -13.31 12.04
N ARG A 175 -4.56 -13.63 10.99
CA ARG A 175 -5.01 -12.67 9.96
C ARG A 175 -6.32 -12.02 10.38
N LEU A 176 -6.31 -10.71 10.50
CA LEU A 176 -7.47 -9.86 10.79
C LEU A 176 -8.23 -9.62 9.48
N GLY A 177 -9.31 -10.37 9.23
CA GLY A 177 -10.13 -10.27 8.03
C GLY A 177 -11.10 -9.09 8.09
N LEU A 178 -11.54 -8.60 6.91
CA LEU A 178 -12.51 -7.51 6.80
C LEU A 178 -13.79 -7.78 7.60
N GLU A 179 -14.24 -9.03 7.61
CA GLU A 179 -15.45 -9.48 8.31
C GLU A 179 -15.36 -9.37 9.83
N ASP A 180 -14.15 -9.30 10.39
CA ASP A 180 -13.92 -9.27 11.83
C ASP A 180 -13.68 -7.86 12.39
N HIS A 181 -13.39 -6.89 11.51
CA HIS A 181 -12.94 -5.56 11.91
C HIS A 181 -13.87 -4.89 12.92
N ASP A 182 -15.17 -4.83 12.61
CA ASP A 182 -16.15 -4.13 13.47
C ASP A 182 -16.29 -4.81 14.83
N ALA A 183 -16.33 -6.15 14.86
CA ALA A 183 -16.47 -6.91 16.09
C ALA A 183 -15.22 -6.82 16.99
N VAL A 184 -14.02 -6.85 16.37
CA VAL A 184 -12.75 -6.69 17.10
C VAL A 184 -12.60 -5.25 17.61
N ALA A 185 -12.93 -4.24 16.79
CA ALA A 185 -12.90 -2.84 17.19
C ALA A 185 -13.83 -2.56 18.37
N ALA A 186 -15.07 -3.07 18.32
CA ALA A 186 -16.05 -2.95 19.41
C ALA A 186 -15.55 -3.61 20.70
N LEU A 187 -14.94 -4.81 20.62
CA LEU A 187 -14.40 -5.51 21.78
C LEU A 187 -13.25 -4.76 22.44
N LEU A 188 -12.42 -4.07 21.63
CA LEU A 188 -11.31 -3.26 22.10
C LEU A 188 -11.72 -1.83 22.54
N GLY A 189 -12.99 -1.46 22.32
CA GLY A 189 -13.53 -0.14 22.71
C GLY A 189 -13.19 0.99 21.75
N HIS A 190 -12.82 0.68 20.50
CA HIS A 190 -12.63 1.68 19.45
C HIS A 190 -13.98 2.20 18.93
N PRO A 191 -14.06 3.48 18.48
CA PRO A 191 -15.30 4.04 17.95
C PRO A 191 -15.75 3.37 16.65
N ASP A 192 -14.81 2.90 15.85
CA ASP A 192 -15.04 2.18 14.59
C ASP A 192 -13.81 1.33 14.20
N ALA A 193 -13.97 0.56 13.14
CA ALA A 193 -12.91 -0.29 12.61
C ALA A 193 -11.72 0.50 12.05
N ASP A 194 -11.94 1.69 11.49
CA ASP A 194 -10.86 2.52 10.95
C ASP A 194 -9.96 3.05 12.07
N ALA A 195 -10.53 3.48 13.19
CA ALA A 195 -9.76 3.90 14.36
C ALA A 195 -8.89 2.76 14.93
N MET A 196 -9.44 1.54 15.00
CA MET A 196 -8.67 0.35 15.39
C MET A 196 -7.52 0.09 14.41
N LEU A 197 -7.78 0.14 13.09
CA LEU A 197 -6.74 -0.10 12.08
C LEU A 197 -5.65 0.97 12.10
N VAL A 198 -5.98 2.22 12.42
CA VAL A 198 -4.98 3.28 12.64
C VAL A 198 -4.04 2.91 13.77
N ASP A 199 -4.57 2.44 14.91
CA ASP A 199 -3.74 2.06 16.05
C ASP A 199 -2.89 0.82 15.75
N VAL A 200 -3.46 -0.18 15.07
CA VAL A 200 -2.74 -1.38 14.59
C VAL A 200 -1.61 -1.01 13.63
N SER A 201 -1.89 -0.12 12.66
CA SER A 201 -0.87 0.34 11.71
C SER A 201 0.24 1.14 12.39
N ASN A 202 -0.10 2.05 13.32
CA ASN A 202 0.88 2.81 14.10
C ASN A 202 1.78 1.89 14.95
N ALA A 203 1.19 0.88 15.58
CA ALA A 203 1.94 -0.12 16.33
C ALA A 203 2.90 -0.91 15.41
N ALA A 204 2.44 -1.33 14.25
CA ALA A 204 3.25 -2.03 13.26
C ALA A 204 4.40 -1.17 12.72
N ARG A 205 4.16 0.12 12.42
CA ARG A 205 5.19 1.08 12.00
C ARG A 205 6.29 1.20 13.06
N THR A 206 5.89 1.33 14.33
CA THR A 206 6.82 1.42 15.46
C THR A 206 7.71 0.17 15.55
N LEU A 207 7.13 -1.02 15.44
CA LEU A 207 7.88 -2.27 15.45
C LEU A 207 8.78 -2.44 14.21
N SER A 208 8.28 -2.08 13.02
CA SER A 208 9.05 -2.12 11.78
C SER A 208 10.29 -1.21 11.84
N TYR A 209 10.12 0.01 12.34
CA TYR A 209 11.22 0.95 12.50
C TYR A 209 12.25 0.46 13.53
N ALA A 210 11.77 -0.12 14.64
CA ALA A 210 12.60 -0.68 15.69
C ALA A 210 13.42 -1.87 15.21
N ILE A 211 12.83 -2.80 14.45
CA ILE A 211 13.55 -3.99 13.95
C ILE A 211 14.64 -3.60 12.96
N ASP A 212 14.35 -2.70 12.00
CA ASP A 212 15.32 -2.22 11.02
C ASP A 212 16.52 -1.55 11.70
N GLY A 213 16.27 -0.67 12.67
CA GLY A 213 17.30 0.01 13.43
C GLY A 213 18.14 -0.97 14.27
N THR A 214 17.51 -1.96 14.89
CA THR A 214 18.20 -2.93 15.75
C THR A 214 19.04 -3.91 14.95
N VAL A 215 18.55 -4.39 13.80
CA VAL A 215 19.31 -5.24 12.87
C VAL A 215 20.56 -4.50 12.34
N ARG A 216 20.41 -3.22 11.94
CA ARG A 216 21.58 -2.41 11.53
C ARG A 216 22.61 -2.30 12.63
N ARG A 217 22.22 -1.95 13.87
CA ARG A 217 23.14 -1.86 15.01
C ARG A 217 23.82 -3.19 15.32
N ALA A 218 23.09 -4.29 15.22
CA ALA A 218 23.66 -5.63 15.41
C ALA A 218 24.73 -5.93 14.35
N ALA A 219 24.48 -5.60 13.08
CA ALA A 219 25.46 -5.76 12.00
C ALA A 219 26.69 -4.83 12.18
N GLN A 220 26.49 -3.60 12.63
CA GLN A 220 27.57 -2.65 12.96
C GLN A 220 28.43 -3.17 14.12
N SER A 221 27.82 -3.65 15.21
CA SER A 221 28.52 -4.26 16.36
C SER A 221 29.36 -5.46 15.93
N GLN A 222 28.87 -6.28 15.00
CA GLN A 222 29.59 -7.42 14.47
C GLN A 222 30.83 -6.98 13.68
N ARG A 223 30.69 -6.00 12.76
CA ARG A 223 31.83 -5.44 11.99
C ARG A 223 32.86 -4.78 12.88
N ALA A 224 32.45 -4.02 13.88
CA ALA A 224 33.32 -3.36 14.82
C ALA A 224 34.22 -4.33 15.61
N ARG A 225 33.77 -5.56 15.86
CA ARG A 225 34.53 -6.59 16.60
C ARG A 225 35.52 -7.36 15.73
N ILE A 226 35.29 -7.48 14.42
CA ILE A 226 36.18 -8.21 13.49
C ILE A 226 37.46 -7.44 13.20
N LEU A 227 37.41 -6.11 13.21
CA LEU A 227 38.53 -5.25 12.78
C LEU A 227 39.38 -4.68 13.94
N ARG A 228 39.41 -5.27 15.15
CA ARG A 228 40.08 -4.70 16.31
C ARG A 228 41.60 -4.85 16.26
N VAL A 229 42.30 -3.78 15.82
CA VAL A 229 43.69 -3.51 16.18
C VAL A 229 43.82 -2.01 16.48
N GLY A 230 44.02 -1.60 17.76
CA GLY A 230 44.30 -0.23 18.19
C GLY A 230 43.09 0.65 18.56
N PRO A 231 43.33 1.85 19.15
CA PRO A 231 42.30 2.81 19.50
C PRO A 231 41.66 3.39 18.24
N ARG A 232 40.33 3.33 18.14
CA ARG A 232 39.60 3.80 16.97
C ARG A 232 39.02 5.20 17.18
N ARG A 233 39.35 6.06 16.22
CA ARG A 233 38.51 7.22 15.95
C ARG A 233 37.35 6.76 15.04
N PRO A 234 36.09 7.18 15.31
CA PRO A 234 34.99 6.94 14.40
C PRO A 234 35.35 7.44 13.00
N VAL A 235 35.08 6.65 11.95
CA VAL A 235 35.21 7.12 10.56
C VAL A 235 33.98 7.93 10.24
N LEU A 236 34.11 9.26 10.31
CA LEU A 236 33.07 10.20 9.98
C LEU A 236 33.27 10.68 8.53
N LYS A 237 32.32 10.43 7.66
CA LYS A 237 32.30 10.95 6.29
C LYS A 237 31.50 12.26 6.27
N PRO A 238 32.10 13.41 5.94
CA PRO A 238 31.38 14.69 5.96
C PRO A 238 30.28 14.73 4.88
N LEU A 239 29.12 15.25 5.28
CA LEU A 239 27.96 15.47 4.39
C LEU A 239 27.67 16.97 4.18
N GLY A 240 28.46 17.86 4.77
CA GLY A 240 28.24 19.30 4.80
C GLY A 240 27.46 19.76 6.04
N PHE A 241 27.49 21.05 6.29
CA PHE A 241 26.78 21.71 7.40
C PHE A 241 27.00 21.09 8.80
N GLY A 242 28.16 20.44 9.02
CA GLY A 242 28.45 19.76 10.28
C GLY A 242 27.77 18.41 10.47
N LEU A 243 27.18 17.89 9.41
CA LEU A 243 26.59 16.54 9.36
C LEU A 243 27.59 15.52 8.87
N PHE A 244 27.51 14.31 9.37
CA PHE A 244 28.40 13.21 9.00
C PHE A 244 27.61 11.91 8.78
N GLU A 245 28.08 11.07 7.86
CA GLU A 245 27.70 9.66 7.80
C GLU A 245 28.64 8.86 8.70
N HIS A 246 28.05 8.09 9.60
CA HIS A 246 28.75 7.16 10.47
C HIS A 246 28.02 5.82 10.50
N ASP A 247 28.72 4.75 10.13
CA ASP A 247 28.18 3.38 10.11
C ASP A 247 26.85 3.22 9.36
N GLY A 248 26.62 4.00 8.30
CA GLY A 248 25.40 3.96 7.48
C GLY A 248 24.21 4.71 8.08
N GLU A 249 24.46 5.65 8.98
CA GLU A 249 23.47 6.55 9.55
C GLU A 249 23.99 7.99 9.54
N VAL A 250 23.10 8.99 9.45
CA VAL A 250 23.49 10.40 9.59
C VAL A 250 23.54 10.79 11.06
N VAL A 251 24.64 11.42 11.44
CA VAL A 251 24.90 11.91 12.80
C VAL A 251 25.25 13.40 12.79
N LEU A 252 24.93 14.10 13.89
CA LEU A 252 25.34 15.49 14.11
C LEU A 252 26.78 15.57 14.57
N GLY A 253 27.54 16.55 14.07
CA GLY A 253 28.82 16.91 14.62
C GLY A 253 28.68 17.49 16.03
N ALA A 254 29.71 17.26 16.86
CA ALA A 254 29.69 17.65 18.29
C ALA A 254 29.49 19.15 18.55
N HIS A 255 29.72 19.99 17.55
CA HIS A 255 29.56 21.46 17.63
C HIS A 255 28.16 21.94 17.22
N LEU A 256 27.30 21.06 16.69
CA LEU A 256 25.95 21.43 16.29
C LEU A 256 25.00 21.37 17.50
N ASP A 257 24.26 22.45 17.68
CA ASP A 257 23.24 22.60 18.69
C ASP A 257 21.89 22.77 18.00
N PRO A 258 21.00 21.76 18.05
CA PRO A 258 19.69 21.84 17.40
C PRO A 258 18.84 23.03 17.85
N SER A 259 19.03 23.50 19.10
CA SER A 259 18.24 24.62 19.64
C SER A 259 18.51 25.98 18.98
N ARG A 260 19.62 26.08 18.22
CA ARG A 260 20.05 27.31 17.57
C ARG A 260 19.71 27.43 16.10
N ASP A 261 19.30 26.32 15.46
CA ASP A 261 19.03 26.28 14.04
C ASP A 261 17.75 25.49 13.73
N PRO A 262 16.62 26.19 13.51
CA PRO A 262 15.35 25.54 13.19
C PRO A 262 15.38 24.74 11.87
N LEU A 263 16.36 25.00 10.98
CA LEU A 263 16.49 24.32 9.70
C LEU A 263 17.43 23.10 9.78
N LEU A 264 18.05 22.84 10.92
CA LEU A 264 18.99 21.72 11.06
C LEU A 264 18.30 20.37 10.81
N VAL A 265 17.04 20.22 11.25
CA VAL A 265 16.23 19.01 10.97
C VAL A 265 16.09 18.78 9.47
N LEU A 266 15.70 19.81 8.71
CA LEU A 266 15.55 19.72 7.26
C LEU A 266 16.87 19.38 6.57
N ARG A 267 17.98 20.04 6.97
CA ARG A 267 19.31 19.74 6.40
C ARG A 267 19.74 18.30 6.69
N ALA A 268 19.51 17.82 7.91
CA ALA A 268 19.83 16.44 8.29
C ALA A 268 18.98 15.44 7.52
N ALA A 269 17.67 15.71 7.37
CA ALA A 269 16.73 14.89 6.61
C ALA A 269 17.12 14.83 5.12
N VAL A 270 17.43 15.97 4.48
CA VAL A 270 17.90 16.01 3.09
C VAL A 270 19.19 15.21 2.90
N ALA A 271 20.16 15.40 3.80
CA ALA A 271 21.43 14.66 3.74
C ALA A 271 21.20 13.15 3.85
N ALA A 272 20.33 12.72 4.76
CA ALA A 272 19.97 11.32 4.97
C ALA A 272 19.25 10.73 3.74
N ALA A 273 18.21 11.40 3.25
CA ALA A 273 17.41 10.94 2.12
C ALA A 273 18.23 10.85 0.81
N ARG A 274 19.06 11.85 0.51
CA ARG A 274 19.95 11.83 -0.66
C ARG A 274 21.01 10.74 -0.61
N ARG A 275 21.42 10.34 0.59
CA ARG A 275 22.37 9.24 0.80
C ARG A 275 21.69 7.87 0.83
N GLY A 276 20.37 7.81 0.95
CA GLY A 276 19.61 6.58 1.14
C GLY A 276 19.93 5.89 2.48
N VAL A 277 20.25 6.68 3.52
CA VAL A 277 20.55 6.18 4.89
C VAL A 277 19.64 6.90 5.89
N PRO A 278 19.25 6.27 7.01
CA PRO A 278 18.44 6.92 8.02
C PRO A 278 19.24 7.90 8.87
N LEU A 279 18.54 8.76 9.58
CA LEU A 279 19.09 9.48 10.74
C LEU A 279 19.37 8.47 11.87
N SER A 280 20.47 8.63 12.59
CA SER A 280 20.70 7.79 13.78
C SER A 280 19.62 8.05 14.82
N PRO A 281 19.18 7.03 15.60
CA PRO A 281 18.16 7.22 16.62
C PRO A 281 18.48 8.33 17.63
N ALA A 282 19.77 8.45 18.02
CA ALA A 282 20.20 9.50 18.93
C ALA A 282 20.13 10.89 18.29
N THR A 283 20.50 11.00 17.00
CA THR A 283 20.35 12.26 16.24
C THR A 283 18.88 12.64 16.12
N LEU A 284 18.02 11.70 15.73
CA LEU A 284 16.60 11.95 15.57
C LEU A 284 15.94 12.39 16.89
N ALA A 285 16.23 11.69 17.98
CA ALA A 285 15.71 12.04 19.29
C ALA A 285 16.20 13.42 19.76
N ASN A 286 17.49 13.75 19.53
CA ASN A 286 18.04 15.07 19.85
C ASN A 286 17.39 16.18 19.03
N LEU A 287 17.19 15.98 17.73
CA LEU A 287 16.51 16.93 16.86
C LEU A 287 15.04 17.11 17.28
N ALA A 288 14.32 16.05 17.56
CA ALA A 288 12.92 16.12 17.98
C ALA A 288 12.74 16.84 19.33
N ALA A 289 13.67 16.64 20.27
CA ALA A 289 13.57 17.23 21.60
C ALA A 289 13.98 18.71 21.66
N HIS A 290 14.87 19.16 20.76
CA HIS A 290 15.51 20.47 20.95
C HIS A 290 15.38 21.43 19.76
N SER A 291 14.93 20.96 18.56
CA SER A 291 14.79 21.88 17.42
C SER A 291 13.63 22.85 17.63
N PRO A 292 13.83 24.17 17.46
CA PRO A 292 12.74 25.12 17.48
C PRO A 292 11.82 24.93 16.28
N ALA A 293 10.56 25.34 16.42
CA ALA A 293 9.62 25.37 15.30
C ALA A 293 10.12 26.33 14.21
N ILE A 294 9.87 25.97 12.96
CA ILE A 294 10.14 26.84 11.81
C ILE A 294 9.10 27.95 11.81
N THR A 295 9.55 29.22 11.72
CA THR A 295 8.66 30.38 11.71
C THR A 295 7.76 30.38 10.48
N GLU A 296 6.46 30.57 10.67
CA GLU A 296 5.46 30.67 9.61
C GLU A 296 5.21 32.13 9.18
N PRO A 297 4.98 32.40 7.89
CA PRO A 297 5.21 31.49 6.77
C PRO A 297 6.69 31.15 6.61
N TRP A 298 7.00 29.96 6.11
CA TRP A 298 8.38 29.49 5.97
C TRP A 298 9.20 30.37 5.03
N SER A 299 10.47 30.55 5.35
CA SER A 299 11.41 31.24 4.49
C SER A 299 11.65 30.48 3.19
N PRO A 300 12.07 31.16 2.09
CA PRO A 300 12.44 30.50 0.85
C PRO A 300 13.48 29.39 1.01
N LEU A 301 14.41 29.54 1.96
CA LEU A 301 15.41 28.52 2.27
C LEU A 301 14.78 27.28 2.94
N ALA A 302 13.86 27.48 3.89
CA ALA A 302 13.15 26.38 4.54
C ALA A 302 12.34 25.60 3.52
N ARG A 303 11.58 26.29 2.67
CA ARG A 303 10.81 25.69 1.56
C ARG A 303 11.71 24.94 0.60
N SER A 304 12.83 25.52 0.17
CA SER A 304 13.78 24.85 -0.73
C SER A 304 14.33 23.55 -0.14
N LEU A 305 14.70 23.55 1.15
CA LEU A 305 15.15 22.34 1.84
C LEU A 305 14.04 21.28 1.94
N PHE A 306 12.80 21.68 2.14
CA PHE A 306 11.68 20.76 2.17
C PHE A 306 11.42 20.13 0.79
N VAL A 307 11.43 20.95 -0.27
CA VAL A 307 11.34 20.44 -1.66
C VAL A 307 12.53 19.52 -1.97
N ASP A 308 13.74 19.87 -1.54
CA ASP A 308 14.93 19.03 -1.68
C ASP A 308 14.80 17.66 -0.97
N LEU A 309 14.10 17.62 0.16
CA LEU A 309 13.76 16.38 0.87
C LEU A 309 12.78 15.54 0.04
N LEU A 310 11.71 16.15 -0.46
CA LEU A 310 10.71 15.47 -1.30
C LEU A 310 11.33 14.95 -2.62
N ALA A 311 12.27 15.70 -3.20
CA ALA A 311 12.98 15.35 -4.42
C ALA A 311 14.02 14.23 -4.26
N ALA A 312 14.23 13.69 -3.04
CA ALA A 312 15.25 12.69 -2.78
C ALA A 312 14.93 11.28 -3.33
N GLY A 313 13.75 11.08 -3.90
CA GLY A 313 13.32 9.79 -4.45
C GLY A 313 13.11 8.72 -3.35
N PRO A 314 13.44 7.44 -3.60
CA PRO A 314 13.17 6.35 -2.65
C PRO A 314 13.80 6.51 -1.27
N GLY A 315 14.88 7.30 -1.16
CA GLY A 315 15.51 7.61 0.13
C GLY A 315 14.64 8.46 1.05
N LEU A 316 13.60 9.12 0.52
CA LEU A 316 12.61 9.87 1.30
C LEU A 316 11.87 8.96 2.29
N ILE A 317 11.45 7.77 1.86
CA ILE A 317 10.56 6.88 2.61
C ILE A 317 11.08 6.58 4.03
N PRO A 318 12.28 5.99 4.22
CA PRO A 318 12.76 5.65 5.57
C PRO A 318 13.09 6.89 6.42
N VAL A 319 13.42 8.02 5.80
CA VAL A 319 13.69 9.27 6.52
C VAL A 319 12.38 9.89 6.98
N TRP A 320 11.38 9.97 6.10
CA TRP A 320 10.04 10.46 6.47
C TRP A 320 9.43 9.65 7.59
N GLU A 321 9.52 8.32 7.51
CA GLU A 321 9.03 7.42 8.56
C GLU A 321 9.66 7.73 9.92
N GLY A 322 10.98 7.93 9.97
CA GLY A 322 11.66 8.29 11.20
C GLY A 322 11.24 9.65 11.74
N LEU A 323 11.11 10.66 10.87
CA LEU A 323 10.66 12.00 11.25
C LEU A 323 9.21 11.99 11.76
N ASP A 324 8.33 11.22 11.12
CA ASP A 324 6.93 11.10 11.47
C ASP A 324 6.75 10.40 12.83
N LEU A 325 7.43 9.28 13.07
CA LEU A 325 7.44 8.59 14.36
C LEU A 325 8.04 9.44 15.49
N ALA A 326 8.92 10.38 15.15
CA ALA A 326 9.48 11.34 16.11
C ALA A 326 8.57 12.58 16.33
N GLY A 327 7.41 12.69 15.66
CA GLY A 327 6.48 13.80 15.78
C GLY A 327 6.91 15.09 15.05
N LEU A 328 7.97 15.03 14.25
CA LEU A 328 8.49 16.21 13.55
C LEU A 328 7.62 16.62 12.37
N ILE A 329 6.96 15.67 11.71
CA ILE A 329 6.07 15.95 10.57
C ILE A 329 4.84 16.75 11.03
N ASP A 330 4.27 16.45 12.19
CA ASP A 330 3.13 17.18 12.74
C ASP A 330 3.44 18.66 12.98
N SER A 331 4.69 18.98 13.32
CA SER A 331 5.13 20.36 13.50
C SER A 331 5.23 21.14 12.17
N TRP A 332 5.37 20.43 11.04
CA TRP A 332 5.46 21.02 9.70
C TRP A 332 4.11 21.03 8.99
N LEU A 333 3.37 19.94 9.14
CA LEU A 333 2.09 19.67 8.49
C LEU A 333 1.10 19.10 9.53
N PRO A 334 0.44 19.94 10.33
CA PRO A 334 -0.55 19.48 11.32
C PRO A 334 -1.68 18.66 10.72
N GLU A 335 -2.03 18.95 9.46
CA GLU A 335 -3.06 18.23 8.69
C GLU A 335 -2.70 16.75 8.48
N TRP A 336 -1.41 16.41 8.53
CA TRP A 336 -0.89 15.04 8.34
C TRP A 336 -1.44 14.05 9.37
N SER A 337 -1.68 14.50 10.60
CA SER A 337 -2.20 13.67 11.68
C SER A 337 -3.54 12.98 11.33
N ALA A 338 -4.37 13.63 10.52
CA ALA A 338 -5.69 13.11 10.14
C ALA A 338 -5.64 12.00 9.08
N VAL A 339 -4.54 11.90 8.32
CA VAL A 339 -4.33 10.88 7.27
C VAL A 339 -3.30 9.82 7.67
N ARG A 340 -2.57 10.04 8.78
CA ARG A 340 -1.56 9.10 9.29
C ARG A 340 -2.15 7.73 9.53
N SER A 341 -1.51 6.70 8.96
CA SER A 341 -1.88 5.29 9.10
C SER A 341 -3.34 4.97 8.75
N ARG A 342 -4.03 5.89 8.05
CA ARG A 342 -5.44 5.73 7.73
C ARG A 342 -5.62 4.65 6.65
N PRO A 343 -6.49 3.64 6.89
CA PRO A 343 -6.71 2.56 5.94
C PRO A 343 -7.46 3.05 4.69
N GLN A 344 -7.15 2.47 3.53
CA GLN A 344 -7.88 2.68 2.29
C GLN A 344 -8.67 1.41 1.94
N ARG A 345 -10.02 1.47 2.04
CA ARG A 345 -10.90 0.31 1.86
C ARG A 345 -11.11 -0.10 0.40
N ASN A 346 -10.67 0.70 -0.55
CA ASN A 346 -10.72 0.34 -1.96
C ASN A 346 -9.64 -0.71 -2.26
N ALA A 347 -10.04 -1.87 -2.76
CA ALA A 347 -9.18 -3.04 -3.00
C ALA A 347 -7.99 -2.79 -3.97
N VAL A 348 -8.00 -1.66 -4.69
CA VAL A 348 -6.91 -1.29 -5.59
C VAL A 348 -5.72 -0.69 -4.84
N HIS A 349 -5.96 -0.04 -3.69
CA HIS A 349 -4.91 0.59 -2.90
C HIS A 349 -4.12 -0.45 -2.08
N ARG A 350 -2.79 -0.32 -2.12
CA ARG A 350 -1.85 -1.21 -1.40
C ARG A 350 -1.36 -0.63 -0.09
N HIS A 351 -1.55 0.68 0.11
CA HIS A 351 -0.95 1.46 1.20
C HIS A 351 -2.01 2.24 1.98
N THR A 352 -1.69 2.58 3.22
CA THR A 352 -2.40 3.62 3.98
C THR A 352 -2.32 4.97 3.26
N VAL A 353 -3.20 5.91 3.60
CA VAL A 353 -3.25 7.23 2.92
C VAL A 353 -1.90 7.94 3.00
N ASP A 354 -1.32 8.07 4.19
CA ASP A 354 -0.02 8.72 4.42
C ASP A 354 1.12 8.06 3.63
N ARG A 355 1.17 6.73 3.60
CA ARG A 355 2.18 6.01 2.83
C ARG A 355 1.97 6.20 1.33
N HIS A 356 0.73 6.18 0.86
CA HIS A 356 0.40 6.44 -0.53
C HIS A 356 0.87 7.83 -0.97
N LEU A 357 0.65 8.86 -0.14
CA LEU A 357 1.14 10.23 -0.41
C LEU A 357 2.67 10.25 -0.61
N ILE A 358 3.42 9.57 0.24
CA ILE A 358 4.89 9.51 0.12
C ILE A 358 5.34 8.70 -1.11
N GLU A 359 4.67 7.59 -1.43
CA GLU A 359 4.95 6.82 -2.65
C GLU A 359 4.63 7.65 -3.90
N THR A 360 3.54 8.42 -3.90
CA THR A 360 3.20 9.35 -4.99
C THR A 360 4.29 10.41 -5.18
N VAL A 361 4.82 10.98 -4.10
CA VAL A 361 5.98 11.90 -4.16
C VAL A 361 7.19 11.20 -4.79
N VAL A 362 7.50 9.99 -4.39
CA VAL A 362 8.64 9.23 -4.96
C VAL A 362 8.45 8.99 -6.45
N HIS A 363 7.25 8.62 -6.90
CA HIS A 363 6.97 8.48 -8.34
C HIS A 363 7.03 9.82 -9.09
N ALA A 364 6.53 10.90 -8.48
CA ALA A 364 6.59 12.24 -9.05
C ALA A 364 8.03 12.73 -9.30
N THR A 365 9.02 12.26 -8.54
CA THR A 365 10.44 12.62 -8.78
C THR A 365 10.93 12.17 -10.15
N GLY A 366 10.39 11.09 -10.71
CA GLY A 366 10.70 10.64 -12.08
C GLY A 366 10.17 11.58 -13.17
N LEU A 367 9.15 12.38 -12.85
CA LEU A 367 8.44 13.27 -13.77
C LEU A 367 8.84 14.75 -13.62
N MET A 368 9.77 15.07 -12.73
CA MET A 368 10.20 16.46 -12.46
C MET A 368 10.73 17.21 -13.69
N ARG A 369 11.25 16.48 -14.68
CA ARG A 369 11.80 17.08 -15.92
C ARG A 369 10.72 17.39 -16.95
N ASP A 370 9.52 16.90 -16.75
CA ASP A 370 8.40 17.03 -17.69
C ASP A 370 7.56 18.28 -17.40
N VAL A 371 7.83 18.99 -16.30
CA VAL A 371 7.06 20.14 -15.84
C VAL A 371 7.96 21.35 -15.55
N GLU A 372 7.42 22.55 -15.71
CA GLU A 372 8.16 23.79 -15.44
C GLU A 372 8.35 24.07 -13.94
N ARG A 373 7.42 23.58 -13.10
CA ARG A 373 7.41 23.79 -11.65
C ARG A 373 7.41 22.45 -10.90
N PRO A 374 8.57 21.75 -10.86
CA PRO A 374 8.70 20.47 -10.16
C PRO A 374 8.46 20.57 -8.65
N ASP A 375 8.69 21.73 -8.05
CA ASP A 375 8.39 22.01 -6.66
C ASP A 375 6.88 21.93 -6.36
N LEU A 376 6.04 22.50 -7.23
CA LEU A 376 4.58 22.42 -7.10
C LEU A 376 4.05 21.01 -7.36
N LEU A 377 4.68 20.27 -8.30
CA LEU A 377 4.34 18.87 -8.53
C LEU A 377 4.57 18.02 -7.26
N LEU A 378 5.73 18.16 -6.62
CA LEU A 378 6.06 17.39 -5.41
C LEU A 378 5.17 17.76 -4.23
N LEU A 379 4.83 19.06 -4.08
CA LEU A 379 3.90 19.50 -3.04
C LEU A 379 2.48 19.01 -3.31
N ALA A 380 2.01 19.07 -4.55
CA ALA A 380 0.71 18.52 -4.92
C ALA A 380 0.67 16.99 -4.72
N ALA A 381 1.73 16.27 -5.08
CA ALA A 381 1.85 14.83 -4.82
C ALA A 381 1.78 14.48 -3.32
N LEU A 382 2.37 15.33 -2.45
CA LEU A 382 2.29 15.16 -1.00
C LEU A 382 0.90 15.46 -0.43
N LEU A 383 0.13 16.34 -1.07
CA LEU A 383 -1.10 16.91 -0.49
C LEU A 383 -2.40 16.47 -1.21
N HIS A 384 -2.33 15.79 -2.38
CA HIS A 384 -3.53 15.53 -3.21
C HIS A 384 -4.64 14.76 -2.47
N ASP A 385 -4.26 13.86 -1.59
CA ASP A 385 -5.18 13.01 -0.81
C ASP A 385 -5.29 13.43 0.67
N ILE A 386 -4.81 14.62 1.05
CA ILE A 386 -4.84 15.12 2.43
C ILE A 386 -6.27 15.27 2.98
N GLY A 387 -7.25 15.28 2.11
CA GLY A 387 -8.68 15.30 2.45
C GLY A 387 -9.31 13.93 2.71
N LYS A 388 -8.59 12.82 2.60
CA LYS A 388 -9.06 11.48 2.97
C LYS A 388 -9.14 11.31 4.49
N ILE A 389 -9.91 12.19 5.13
CA ILE A 389 -10.12 12.23 6.58
C ILE A 389 -11.44 11.57 6.97
N ALA A 390 -11.65 11.33 8.28
CA ALA A 390 -12.88 10.72 8.77
C ALA A 390 -14.11 11.56 8.38
N GLY A 391 -15.16 10.92 7.84
CA GLY A 391 -16.41 11.58 7.46
C GLY A 391 -16.37 12.37 6.16
N ALA A 392 -15.26 12.43 5.44
CA ALA A 392 -15.19 13.09 4.14
C ALA A 392 -15.90 12.26 3.06
N HIS A 393 -16.94 12.81 2.43
CA HIS A 393 -17.63 12.20 1.28
C HIS A 393 -16.89 12.44 -0.02
N ASP A 394 -16.31 13.64 -0.18
CA ASP A 394 -15.49 14.02 -1.33
C ASP A 394 -14.16 14.55 -0.80
N HIS A 395 -13.15 13.68 -0.86
CA HIS A 395 -11.83 13.99 -0.32
C HIS A 395 -11.09 15.06 -1.13
N ALA A 396 -11.37 15.19 -2.43
CA ALA A 396 -10.75 16.20 -3.27
C ALA A 396 -11.23 17.61 -2.89
N LEU A 397 -12.55 17.77 -2.72
CA LEU A 397 -13.14 19.03 -2.26
C LEU A 397 -12.75 19.40 -0.83
N VAL A 398 -12.67 18.41 0.08
CA VAL A 398 -12.22 18.63 1.47
C VAL A 398 -10.72 18.91 1.52
N GLY A 399 -9.92 18.23 0.69
CA GLY A 399 -8.47 18.35 0.65
C GLY A 399 -7.96 19.67 0.09
N ALA A 400 -8.64 20.23 -0.91
CA ALA A 400 -8.20 21.45 -1.58
C ALA A 400 -7.93 22.63 -0.62
N PRO A 401 -8.84 23.03 0.30
CA PRO A 401 -8.56 24.11 1.26
C PRO A 401 -7.49 23.72 2.31
N LEU A 402 -7.36 22.44 2.66
CA LEU A 402 -6.30 21.96 3.55
C LEU A 402 -4.94 22.09 2.88
N ALA A 403 -4.83 21.69 1.61
CA ALA A 403 -3.62 21.83 0.81
C ALA A 403 -3.23 23.30 0.62
N ALA A 404 -4.21 24.19 0.37
CA ALA A 404 -3.98 25.63 0.30
C ALA A 404 -3.44 26.20 1.62
N THR A 405 -3.97 25.73 2.76
CA THR A 405 -3.49 26.15 4.09
C THR A 405 -2.06 25.70 4.34
N ALA A 406 -1.74 24.44 4.03
CA ALA A 406 -0.39 23.90 4.10
C ALA A 406 0.58 24.66 3.18
N ALA A 407 0.17 24.96 1.93
CA ALA A 407 0.98 25.71 0.98
C ALA A 407 1.31 27.12 1.47
N ARG A 408 0.36 27.85 2.05
CA ARG A 408 0.62 29.17 2.67
C ARG A 408 1.61 29.06 3.83
N ARG A 409 1.45 28.06 4.70
CA ARG A 409 2.39 27.79 5.80
C ARG A 409 3.81 27.55 5.28
N LEU A 410 3.94 26.79 4.21
CA LEU A 410 5.21 26.53 3.54
C LEU A 410 5.80 27.74 2.80
N GLY A 411 5.11 28.89 2.80
CA GLY A 411 5.58 30.16 2.26
C GLY A 411 5.46 30.27 0.73
N LEU A 412 4.48 29.60 0.11
CA LEU A 412 4.12 29.82 -1.28
C LEU A 412 3.38 31.16 -1.43
N ASP A 413 3.51 31.79 -2.59
CA ASP A 413 2.68 32.96 -2.93
C ASP A 413 1.25 32.52 -3.31
N GLU A 414 0.29 33.48 -3.33
CA GLU A 414 -1.13 33.12 -3.56
C GLU A 414 -1.37 32.46 -4.94
N LYS A 415 -0.58 32.77 -5.96
CA LYS A 415 -0.72 32.13 -7.28
C LYS A 415 -0.24 30.68 -7.24
N GLU A 416 0.83 30.42 -6.50
CA GLU A 416 1.35 29.06 -6.25
C GLU A 416 0.37 28.26 -5.39
N VAL A 417 -0.23 28.91 -4.36
CA VAL A 417 -1.27 28.32 -3.52
C VAL A 417 -2.49 27.90 -4.35
N GLU A 418 -2.97 28.80 -5.24
CA GLU A 418 -4.10 28.49 -6.14
C GLU A 418 -3.80 27.28 -7.02
N VAL A 419 -2.57 27.11 -7.49
CA VAL A 419 -2.17 25.94 -8.30
C VAL A 419 -2.23 24.67 -7.44
N VAL A 420 -1.65 24.66 -6.25
CA VAL A 420 -1.67 23.48 -5.36
C VAL A 420 -3.10 23.11 -4.97
N GLU A 421 -3.94 24.11 -4.64
CA GLU A 421 -5.37 23.92 -4.34
C GLU A 421 -6.12 23.30 -5.53
N LEU A 422 -5.90 23.84 -6.74
CA LEU A 422 -6.54 23.35 -7.96
C LEU A 422 -6.08 21.93 -8.29
N LEU A 423 -4.79 21.63 -8.22
CA LEU A 423 -4.26 20.28 -8.44
C LEU A 423 -4.85 19.27 -7.45
N THR A 424 -5.00 19.65 -6.18
CA THR A 424 -5.63 18.80 -5.16
C THR A 424 -7.11 18.57 -5.45
N ARG A 425 -7.83 19.61 -5.90
CA ARG A 425 -9.25 19.51 -6.26
C ARG A 425 -9.49 18.61 -7.47
N GLU A 426 -8.63 18.73 -8.47
CA GLU A 426 -8.83 18.13 -9.79
C GLU A 426 -8.00 16.86 -10.02
N HIS A 427 -7.32 16.32 -8.99
CA HIS A 427 -6.38 15.20 -9.18
C HIS A 427 -7.00 13.94 -9.80
N LEU A 428 -8.31 13.72 -9.62
CA LEU A 428 -9.05 12.59 -10.22
C LEU A 428 -9.60 12.90 -11.61
N THR A 429 -9.71 14.17 -11.99
CA THR A 429 -10.45 14.61 -13.19
C THR A 429 -9.89 13.99 -14.47
N LEU A 430 -8.58 13.98 -14.66
CA LEU A 430 -7.97 13.43 -15.89
C LEU A 430 -8.21 11.93 -16.04
N ILE A 431 -8.00 11.15 -14.98
CA ILE A 431 -8.18 9.69 -15.05
C ILE A 431 -9.65 9.31 -15.19
N ASP A 432 -10.56 10.03 -14.52
CA ASP A 432 -11.99 9.81 -14.61
C ASP A 432 -12.52 10.13 -16.01
N LEU A 433 -12.14 11.27 -16.58
CA LEU A 433 -12.55 11.65 -17.94
C LEU A 433 -11.97 10.70 -18.99
N ALA A 434 -10.65 10.37 -18.88
CA ALA A 434 -10.00 9.48 -19.83
C ALA A 434 -10.58 8.05 -19.84
N THR A 435 -11.06 7.56 -18.69
CA THR A 435 -11.53 6.17 -18.58
C THR A 435 -13.05 6.01 -18.69
N ARG A 436 -13.81 7.09 -18.46
CA ARG A 436 -15.29 7.05 -18.45
C ARG A 436 -15.94 7.73 -19.64
N ARG A 437 -15.18 8.52 -20.42
CA ARG A 437 -15.68 9.23 -21.61
C ARG A 437 -14.76 8.98 -22.79
N ASP A 438 -15.18 9.40 -23.98
CA ASP A 438 -14.30 9.44 -25.15
C ASP A 438 -13.25 10.53 -24.98
N PRO A 439 -11.93 10.18 -24.91
CA PRO A 439 -10.88 11.17 -24.73
C PRO A 439 -10.68 12.10 -25.92
N THR A 440 -11.30 11.81 -27.09
CA THR A 440 -11.23 12.64 -28.30
C THR A 440 -12.44 13.53 -28.48
N ASP A 441 -13.49 13.35 -27.65
CA ASP A 441 -14.70 14.17 -27.73
C ASP A 441 -14.44 15.61 -27.25
N ARG A 442 -14.99 16.60 -28.00
CA ARG A 442 -14.85 18.03 -27.70
C ARG A 442 -15.36 18.40 -26.30
N ALA A 443 -16.47 17.83 -25.86
CA ALA A 443 -17.02 18.10 -24.53
C ALA A 443 -16.10 17.57 -23.42
N THR A 444 -15.47 16.41 -23.64
CA THR A 444 -14.49 15.84 -22.73
C THR A 444 -13.22 16.71 -22.66
N ILE A 445 -12.72 17.15 -23.81
CA ILE A 445 -11.58 18.07 -23.91
C ILE A 445 -11.89 19.41 -23.23
N SER A 446 -13.08 19.99 -23.47
CA SER A 446 -13.52 21.24 -22.81
C SER A 446 -13.55 21.07 -21.29
N ALA A 447 -14.08 19.97 -20.77
CA ALA A 447 -14.10 19.71 -19.33
C ALA A 447 -12.68 19.70 -18.73
N VAL A 448 -11.66 19.18 -19.45
CA VAL A 448 -10.27 19.26 -19.01
C VAL A 448 -9.75 20.70 -19.02
N THR A 449 -10.01 21.47 -20.11
CA THR A 449 -9.54 22.86 -20.18
C THR A 449 -10.16 23.73 -19.09
N ASP A 450 -11.43 23.49 -18.74
CA ASP A 450 -12.12 24.16 -17.64
C ASP A 450 -11.52 23.78 -16.29
N ALA A 451 -11.27 22.48 -16.05
CA ALA A 451 -10.67 21.97 -14.81
C ALA A 451 -9.27 22.53 -14.54
N VAL A 452 -8.49 22.79 -15.59
CA VAL A 452 -7.17 23.42 -15.45
C VAL A 452 -7.20 24.95 -15.57
N ALA A 453 -8.40 25.56 -15.50
CA ALA A 453 -8.61 27.01 -15.59
C ALA A 453 -7.95 27.65 -16.85
N GLY A 454 -7.94 26.94 -17.97
CA GLY A 454 -7.35 27.42 -19.22
C GLY A 454 -5.82 27.49 -19.20
N ARG A 455 -5.13 26.87 -18.25
CA ARG A 455 -3.68 26.99 -18.03
C ARG A 455 -2.93 25.74 -18.48
N MET A 456 -2.00 25.92 -19.41
CA MET A 456 -1.14 24.86 -19.93
C MET A 456 -0.20 24.28 -18.85
N ASP A 457 0.40 25.15 -18.04
CA ASP A 457 1.31 24.75 -16.95
C ASP A 457 0.60 23.86 -15.90
N VAL A 458 -0.67 24.17 -15.58
CA VAL A 458 -1.49 23.35 -14.67
C VAL A 458 -1.86 22.02 -15.31
N LEU A 459 -2.16 21.99 -16.63
CA LEU A 459 -2.43 20.72 -17.34
C LEU A 459 -1.22 19.77 -17.25
N GLU A 460 0.00 20.28 -17.46
CA GLU A 460 1.20 19.45 -17.37
C GLU A 460 1.46 18.94 -15.94
N LEU A 461 1.25 19.80 -14.95
CA LEU A 461 1.34 19.39 -13.53
C LEU A 461 0.29 18.34 -13.18
N LEU A 462 -0.97 18.52 -13.61
CA LEU A 462 -2.06 17.58 -13.34
C LEU A 462 -1.82 16.24 -14.03
N ARG A 463 -1.31 16.25 -15.29
CA ARG A 463 -0.89 15.03 -15.99
C ARG A 463 0.16 14.26 -15.21
N ALA A 464 1.22 14.94 -14.80
CA ALA A 464 2.30 14.32 -14.05
C ALA A 464 1.83 13.81 -12.68
N LEU A 465 0.97 14.54 -11.98
CA LEU A 465 0.37 14.12 -10.73
C LEU A 465 -0.49 12.85 -10.92
N THR A 466 -1.35 12.82 -11.94
CA THR A 466 -2.21 11.67 -12.25
C THR A 466 -1.40 10.40 -12.54
N GLU A 467 -0.29 10.53 -13.28
CA GLU A 467 0.62 9.41 -13.55
C GLU A 467 1.33 8.93 -12.28
N ALA A 468 1.86 9.86 -11.47
CA ALA A 468 2.56 9.54 -10.22
C ALA A 468 1.62 8.85 -9.20
N ASP A 469 0.40 9.35 -9.04
CA ASP A 469 -0.63 8.79 -8.19
C ASP A 469 -1.00 7.36 -8.61
N ALA A 470 -1.33 7.15 -9.88
CA ALA A 470 -1.67 5.83 -10.39
C ALA A 470 -0.51 4.81 -10.27
N CYS A 471 0.74 5.25 -10.47
CA CYS A 471 1.93 4.42 -10.24
C CYS A 471 2.10 4.04 -8.77
N ALA A 472 1.80 4.94 -7.83
CA ALA A 472 1.86 4.68 -6.39
C ALA A 472 0.82 3.65 -5.92
N VAL A 473 -0.34 3.58 -6.57
CA VAL A 473 -1.34 2.54 -6.32
C VAL A 473 -0.82 1.17 -6.76
N GLY A 474 -0.10 1.09 -7.88
CA GLY A 474 0.56 -0.11 -8.38
C GLY A 474 0.22 -0.47 -9.83
N ALA A 475 0.84 -1.55 -10.34
CA ALA A 475 0.75 -1.95 -11.75
C ALA A 475 -0.68 -2.24 -12.25
N ALA A 476 -1.61 -2.57 -11.37
CA ALA A 476 -3.02 -2.77 -11.73
C ALA A 476 -3.74 -1.43 -11.98
N ALA A 477 -3.29 -0.34 -11.36
CA ALA A 477 -3.87 0.99 -11.55
C ALA A 477 -3.27 1.73 -12.75
N TRP A 478 -1.98 1.54 -13.03
CA TRP A 478 -1.30 2.14 -14.17
C TRP A 478 -0.96 1.08 -15.21
N THR A 479 -1.80 0.97 -16.25
CA THR A 479 -1.64 0.05 -17.37
C THR A 479 -1.34 0.83 -18.65
N ASP A 480 -0.69 0.19 -19.64
CA ASP A 480 -0.41 0.81 -20.94
C ASP A 480 -1.67 1.37 -21.60
N TRP A 481 -2.80 0.69 -21.42
CA TRP A 481 -4.09 1.15 -21.94
C TRP A 481 -4.53 2.47 -21.28
N ARG A 482 -4.46 2.58 -19.94
CA ARG A 482 -4.80 3.83 -19.24
C ARG A 482 -3.86 4.97 -19.58
N ALA A 483 -2.56 4.67 -19.69
CA ALA A 483 -1.57 5.63 -20.12
C ALA A 483 -1.87 6.18 -21.54
N GLN A 484 -2.29 5.32 -22.47
CA GLN A 484 -2.69 5.74 -23.82
C GLN A 484 -3.93 6.63 -23.83
N LEU A 485 -4.96 6.28 -23.06
CA LEU A 485 -6.19 7.09 -22.96
C LEU A 485 -5.88 8.48 -22.38
N LEU A 486 -5.11 8.51 -21.29
CA LEU A 486 -4.66 9.77 -20.68
C LEU A 486 -3.86 10.60 -21.68
N GLN A 487 -2.93 9.99 -22.39
CA GLN A 487 -2.13 10.68 -23.40
C GLN A 487 -2.98 11.27 -24.53
N GLN A 488 -3.99 10.55 -25.03
CA GLN A 488 -4.92 11.05 -26.04
C GLN A 488 -5.69 12.28 -25.52
N LEU A 489 -6.23 12.21 -24.32
CA LEU A 489 -6.98 13.31 -23.70
C LEU A 489 -6.09 14.55 -23.51
N VAL A 490 -4.87 14.36 -23.00
CA VAL A 490 -3.91 15.46 -22.76
C VAL A 490 -3.47 16.10 -24.08
N VAL A 491 -3.26 15.32 -25.15
CA VAL A 491 -2.93 15.87 -26.48
C VAL A 491 -4.08 16.73 -27.01
N GLY A 492 -5.32 16.29 -26.87
CA GLY A 492 -6.51 17.07 -27.23
C GLY A 492 -6.61 18.37 -26.44
N ALA A 493 -6.42 18.30 -25.13
CA ALA A 493 -6.47 19.47 -24.25
C ALA A 493 -5.34 20.48 -24.54
N ARG A 494 -4.11 19.99 -24.80
CA ARG A 494 -2.98 20.85 -25.25
C ARG A 494 -3.31 21.63 -26.52
N SER A 495 -3.87 20.92 -27.51
CA SER A 495 -4.27 21.57 -28.76
C SER A 495 -5.33 22.63 -28.53
N ALA A 496 -6.37 22.33 -27.74
CA ALA A 496 -7.43 23.28 -27.41
C ALA A 496 -6.89 24.52 -26.66
N LEU A 497 -5.98 24.35 -25.70
CA LEU A 497 -5.36 25.45 -24.97
C LEU A 497 -4.40 26.28 -25.85
N ALA A 498 -3.71 25.65 -26.81
CA ALA A 498 -2.84 26.33 -27.75
C ALA A 498 -3.64 27.15 -28.78
N ASP A 499 -4.80 26.64 -29.22
CA ASP A 499 -5.69 27.31 -30.16
C ASP A 499 -6.36 28.56 -29.55
N VAL A 500 -6.64 28.55 -28.24
CA VAL A 500 -7.10 29.77 -27.53
C VAL A 500 -6.03 30.87 -27.52
N ALA A 501 -4.75 30.50 -27.59
CA ALA A 501 -3.63 31.48 -27.68
C ALA A 501 -3.34 31.96 -29.10
N ARG A 502 -3.99 31.40 -30.13
CA ARG A 502 -3.83 31.79 -31.54
C ARG A 502 -5.21 31.88 -32.21
N PRO A 503 -5.64 33.04 -32.70
CA PRO A 503 -6.76 33.11 -33.62
C PRO A 503 -6.27 32.59 -34.99
N ILE A 504 -6.56 31.33 -35.31
CA ILE A 504 -6.32 30.72 -36.62
C ILE A 504 -7.65 30.30 -37.23
N PRO A 505 -7.85 30.57 -38.56
CA PRO A 505 -9.06 30.16 -39.23
C PRO A 505 -9.15 28.64 -39.30
N LEU A 506 -10.33 28.15 -39.00
CA LEU A 506 -10.77 26.76 -39.12
C LEU A 506 -10.33 26.14 -40.45
N ALA A 507 -9.37 25.21 -40.43
CA ALA A 507 -9.33 24.14 -41.39
C ALA A 507 -10.26 23.04 -40.88
N GLU A 508 -11.36 22.85 -41.54
CA GLU A 508 -12.33 21.78 -41.34
C GLU A 508 -11.65 20.44 -41.59
N GLU A 509 -11.18 19.76 -40.56
CA GLU A 509 -11.26 18.31 -40.58
C GLU A 509 -12.74 17.97 -40.34
N THR A 510 -13.42 17.59 -41.42
CA THR A 510 -14.78 17.08 -41.39
C THR A 510 -14.82 15.94 -40.36
N PRO A 511 -15.57 16.08 -39.23
CA PRO A 511 -15.93 14.91 -38.46
C PRO A 511 -16.65 13.97 -39.41
N ASP A 512 -16.40 12.65 -39.33
CA ASP A 512 -17.32 11.66 -39.88
C ASP A 512 -18.65 11.88 -39.13
N LEU A 513 -19.47 12.77 -39.69
CA LEU A 513 -20.80 13.04 -39.18
C LEU A 513 -21.56 11.72 -39.23
N LEU A 514 -22.13 11.33 -38.09
CA LEU A 514 -23.04 10.19 -38.05
C LEU A 514 -24.11 10.39 -39.15
N PRO A 515 -24.37 9.38 -39.99
CA PRO A 515 -25.39 9.48 -40.99
C PRO A 515 -26.71 9.97 -40.36
N PRO A 516 -27.42 10.94 -40.98
CA PRO A 516 -28.67 11.49 -40.42
C PRO A 516 -29.72 10.42 -40.09
N GLU A 517 -29.69 9.29 -40.80
CA GLU A 517 -30.56 8.13 -40.60
C GLU A 517 -30.26 7.46 -39.24
N ILE A 518 -29.00 7.25 -38.89
CA ILE A 518 -28.61 6.68 -37.60
C ILE A 518 -28.98 7.64 -36.44
N VAL A 519 -28.77 8.93 -36.63
CA VAL A 519 -29.16 9.95 -35.64
C VAL A 519 -30.65 9.93 -35.41
N ALA A 520 -31.47 9.77 -36.46
CA ALA A 520 -32.94 9.71 -36.37
C ALA A 520 -33.40 8.43 -35.64
N GLU A 521 -32.83 7.26 -35.95
CA GLU A 521 -33.15 5.98 -35.28
C GLU A 521 -32.84 6.04 -33.79
N VAL A 522 -31.62 6.47 -33.44
CA VAL A 522 -31.18 6.59 -32.04
C VAL A 522 -32.05 7.64 -31.30
N ALA A 523 -32.45 8.74 -31.97
CA ALA A 523 -33.32 9.74 -31.38
C ALA A 523 -34.72 9.17 -31.04
N MET A 524 -35.20 8.20 -31.81
CA MET A 524 -36.48 7.47 -31.52
C MET A 524 -36.30 6.44 -30.39
N GLY A 525 -35.07 6.21 -29.93
CA GLY A 525 -34.78 5.28 -28.84
C GLY A 525 -34.48 3.86 -29.30
N GLU A 526 -34.16 3.67 -30.57
CA GLU A 526 -33.81 2.39 -31.17
C GLU A 526 -32.27 2.32 -31.38
N PRO A 527 -31.56 1.39 -30.74
CA PRO A 527 -30.13 1.18 -31.01
C PRO A 527 -29.91 0.70 -32.45
N HIS A 528 -28.94 1.29 -33.14
CA HIS A 528 -28.54 0.88 -34.47
C HIS A 528 -27.27 0.01 -34.38
N VAL A 529 -27.30 -1.19 -34.98
CA VAL A 529 -26.20 -2.15 -34.90
C VAL A 529 -25.83 -2.63 -36.31
N VAL A 530 -24.52 -2.55 -36.63
CA VAL A 530 -23.99 -3.03 -37.92
C VAL A 530 -22.89 -4.05 -37.66
N VAL A 531 -22.92 -5.15 -38.41
CA VAL A 531 -21.93 -6.24 -38.30
C VAL A 531 -21.16 -6.37 -39.59
N HIS A 532 -19.82 -6.30 -39.53
CA HIS A 532 -18.92 -6.42 -40.66
C HIS A 532 -17.97 -7.59 -40.47
N PRO A 533 -17.80 -8.50 -41.41
CA PRO A 533 -16.79 -9.54 -41.35
C PRO A 533 -15.39 -8.96 -41.59
N ILE A 534 -14.40 -9.35 -40.75
CA ILE A 534 -13.01 -8.91 -40.86
C ILE A 534 -12.08 -10.12 -40.62
N GLY A 535 -11.51 -10.70 -41.69
CA GLY A 535 -10.38 -11.65 -41.57
C GLY A 535 -10.59 -12.82 -40.59
N GLY A 536 -11.79 -13.42 -40.55
CA GLY A 536 -12.12 -14.51 -39.63
C GLY A 536 -12.69 -14.06 -38.27
N ALA A 537 -12.82 -12.76 -38.05
CA ALA A 537 -13.50 -12.12 -36.92
C ALA A 537 -14.62 -11.19 -37.40
N TYR A 538 -15.36 -10.58 -36.51
CA TYR A 538 -16.41 -9.63 -36.84
C TYR A 538 -16.14 -8.28 -36.15
N ARG A 539 -16.41 -7.17 -36.87
CA ARG A 539 -16.55 -5.83 -36.31
C ARG A 539 -18.04 -5.55 -36.11
N ILE A 540 -18.40 -5.14 -34.91
CA ILE A 540 -19.75 -4.75 -34.55
C ILE A 540 -19.72 -3.27 -34.18
N ASP A 541 -20.41 -2.45 -34.98
CA ASP A 541 -20.59 -1.04 -34.72
C ASP A 541 -21.95 -0.84 -34.05
N VAL A 542 -21.98 -0.26 -32.85
CA VAL A 542 -23.16 -0.06 -32.02
C VAL A 542 -23.38 1.42 -31.81
N PHE A 543 -24.51 1.94 -32.21
CA PHE A 543 -24.95 3.32 -31.99
C PHE A 543 -26.18 3.31 -31.09
N ASP A 544 -26.10 4.00 -29.97
CA ASP A 544 -27.18 4.11 -28.99
C ASP A 544 -27.11 5.47 -28.26
N ARG A 545 -28.13 5.87 -27.56
CA ARG A 545 -28.07 7.04 -26.66
C ARG A 545 -26.98 6.81 -25.61
N ASP A 546 -26.12 7.80 -25.44
CA ASP A 546 -25.11 7.71 -24.38
C ASP A 546 -25.80 7.69 -23.01
N ARG A 547 -25.59 6.59 -22.27
CA ARG A 547 -26.17 6.38 -20.94
C ARG A 547 -25.19 5.60 -20.05
N LEU A 548 -25.31 5.84 -18.77
CA LEU A 548 -24.54 5.11 -17.77
C LEU A 548 -24.78 3.61 -17.92
N GLY A 549 -23.69 2.83 -18.03
CA GLY A 549 -23.73 1.38 -18.13
C GLY A 549 -23.87 0.82 -19.54
N LEU A 550 -24.05 1.63 -20.60
CA LEU A 550 -24.19 1.14 -21.98
C LEU A 550 -23.04 0.25 -22.42
N PHE A 551 -21.80 0.62 -22.09
CA PHE A 551 -20.61 -0.18 -22.41
C PHE A 551 -20.63 -1.56 -21.73
N ALA A 552 -21.00 -1.59 -20.44
CA ALA A 552 -21.11 -2.84 -19.68
C ALA A 552 -22.26 -3.72 -20.18
N ASP A 553 -23.40 -3.11 -20.52
CA ASP A 553 -24.54 -3.80 -21.10
C ASP A 553 -24.18 -4.42 -22.46
N THR A 554 -23.49 -3.67 -23.33
CA THR A 554 -23.03 -4.16 -24.64
C THR A 554 -22.05 -5.32 -24.48
N ALA A 555 -21.01 -5.15 -23.64
CA ALA A 555 -20.03 -6.20 -23.37
C ALA A 555 -20.67 -7.47 -22.80
N GLY A 556 -21.59 -7.30 -21.84
CA GLY A 556 -22.35 -8.39 -21.25
C GLY A 556 -23.23 -9.12 -22.26
N LEU A 557 -23.88 -8.39 -23.14
CA LEU A 557 -24.74 -8.94 -24.18
C LEU A 557 -23.95 -9.74 -25.22
N LEU A 558 -22.82 -9.20 -25.70
CA LEU A 558 -21.92 -9.89 -26.62
C LEU A 558 -21.40 -11.21 -26.00
N ALA A 559 -21.00 -11.15 -24.73
CA ALA A 559 -20.58 -12.34 -23.98
C ALA A 559 -21.74 -13.34 -23.77
N ALA A 560 -22.98 -12.88 -23.55
CA ALA A 560 -24.16 -13.74 -23.44
C ALA A 560 -24.45 -14.51 -24.74
N TYR A 561 -24.20 -13.89 -25.89
CA TYR A 561 -24.26 -14.54 -27.21
C TYR A 561 -23.06 -15.44 -27.51
N GLY A 562 -22.10 -15.56 -26.60
CA GLY A 562 -20.94 -16.45 -26.77
C GLY A 562 -19.81 -15.84 -27.60
N LEU A 563 -19.87 -14.55 -27.88
CA LEU A 563 -18.84 -13.82 -28.61
C LEU A 563 -17.67 -13.48 -27.66
N VAL A 564 -16.44 -13.56 -28.18
CA VAL A 564 -15.24 -13.21 -27.46
C VAL A 564 -14.76 -11.84 -27.93
N VAL A 565 -14.85 -10.84 -27.06
CA VAL A 565 -14.41 -9.48 -27.36
C VAL A 565 -12.90 -9.41 -27.36
N ARG A 566 -12.28 -8.94 -28.44
CA ARG A 566 -10.84 -8.68 -28.58
C ARG A 566 -10.50 -7.25 -28.28
N THR A 567 -11.21 -6.31 -28.90
CA THR A 567 -11.01 -4.87 -28.71
C THR A 567 -12.34 -4.13 -28.73
N ALA A 568 -12.40 -3.00 -28.08
CA ALA A 568 -13.51 -2.07 -28.15
C ALA A 568 -12.99 -0.64 -28.28
N ARG A 569 -13.63 0.16 -29.15
CA ARG A 569 -13.45 1.61 -29.25
C ARG A 569 -14.75 2.28 -28.90
N VAL A 570 -14.67 3.30 -28.06
CA VAL A 570 -15.83 4.05 -27.57
C VAL A 570 -15.71 5.48 -28.05
N ARG A 571 -16.75 6.01 -28.64
CA ARG A 571 -16.86 7.42 -29.02
C ARG A 571 -18.24 7.91 -28.61
N THR A 572 -18.32 9.18 -28.22
CA THR A 572 -19.62 9.86 -28.02
C THR A 572 -19.65 11.11 -28.85
N GLN A 573 -20.67 11.28 -29.66
CA GLN A 573 -20.90 12.45 -30.49
C GLN A 573 -22.33 12.91 -30.32
N GLU A 574 -22.57 14.16 -29.90
CA GLU A 574 -23.87 14.77 -29.72
C GLU A 574 -24.87 13.95 -28.86
N GLY A 575 -24.34 13.25 -27.82
CA GLY A 575 -25.15 12.42 -26.94
C GLY A 575 -25.47 11.03 -27.49
N ILE A 576 -24.85 10.64 -28.62
CA ILE A 576 -24.89 9.30 -29.20
C ILE A 576 -23.55 8.61 -28.96
N ALA A 577 -23.60 7.46 -28.30
CA ALA A 577 -22.45 6.58 -28.18
C ALA A 577 -22.28 5.76 -29.46
N ALA A 578 -21.13 5.87 -30.11
CA ALA A 578 -20.72 5.11 -31.28
C ALA A 578 -19.60 4.14 -30.87
N ASN A 579 -19.97 2.93 -30.47
CA ASN A 579 -19.04 1.94 -29.94
C ASN A 579 -18.70 0.90 -31.01
N GLN A 580 -17.43 0.68 -31.26
CA GLN A 580 -16.93 -0.31 -32.20
C GLN A 580 -16.30 -1.47 -31.45
N TRP A 581 -16.75 -2.69 -31.74
CA TRP A 581 -16.30 -3.91 -31.08
C TRP A 581 -15.70 -4.86 -32.11
N GLN A 582 -14.53 -5.42 -31.83
CA GLN A 582 -13.98 -6.52 -32.58
C GLN A 582 -14.15 -7.81 -31.78
N VAL A 583 -14.83 -8.79 -32.38
CA VAL A 583 -15.21 -10.02 -31.70
C VAL A 583 -14.87 -11.26 -32.52
N ASP A 584 -14.57 -12.35 -31.83
CA ASP A 584 -14.55 -13.70 -32.41
C ASP A 584 -15.89 -14.38 -32.13
N SER A 585 -16.36 -15.14 -33.12
CA SER A 585 -17.46 -16.07 -32.98
C SER A 585 -16.95 -17.50 -32.97
N PRO A 586 -16.75 -18.13 -31.81
CA PRO A 586 -16.24 -19.52 -31.76
C PRO A 586 -17.13 -20.54 -32.45
N GLY A 587 -18.42 -20.22 -32.62
CA GLY A 587 -19.38 -21.05 -33.38
C GLY A 587 -19.31 -20.89 -34.88
N GLY A 588 -18.56 -19.89 -35.38
CA GLY A 588 -18.44 -19.60 -36.82
C GLY A 588 -19.60 -18.85 -37.44
N ASP A 589 -20.73 -18.67 -36.72
CA ASP A 589 -21.90 -17.95 -37.22
C ASP A 589 -21.74 -16.43 -37.06
N ALA A 590 -22.25 -15.67 -38.04
CA ALA A 590 -22.25 -14.23 -37.99
C ALA A 590 -23.18 -13.73 -36.84
N PRO A 591 -22.75 -12.76 -36.01
CA PRO A 591 -23.62 -12.16 -35.00
C PRO A 591 -24.85 -11.51 -35.64
N ASP A 592 -26.06 -11.75 -35.08
CA ASP A 592 -27.32 -11.12 -35.57
C ASP A 592 -27.42 -9.68 -35.03
N PRO A 593 -27.31 -8.67 -35.91
CA PRO A 593 -27.40 -7.26 -35.48
C PRO A 593 -28.76 -6.92 -34.86
N ALA A 594 -29.84 -7.52 -35.36
CA ALA A 594 -31.20 -7.28 -34.86
C ALA A 594 -31.38 -7.88 -33.44
N ALA A 595 -30.78 -9.03 -33.16
CA ALA A 595 -30.80 -9.61 -31.82
C ALA A 595 -30.02 -8.76 -30.80
N ILE A 596 -28.87 -8.21 -31.23
CA ILE A 596 -28.06 -7.32 -30.38
C ILE A 596 -28.82 -6.02 -30.10
N ALA A 597 -29.41 -5.39 -31.11
CA ALA A 597 -30.22 -4.16 -30.96
C ALA A 597 -31.40 -4.37 -30.01
N ARG A 598 -32.19 -5.45 -30.18
CA ARG A 598 -33.30 -5.80 -29.26
C ARG A 598 -32.81 -6.00 -27.81
N GLY A 599 -31.65 -6.69 -27.63
CA GLY A 599 -31.08 -6.89 -26.31
C GLY A 599 -30.66 -5.59 -25.63
N LEU A 600 -30.07 -4.65 -26.38
CA LEU A 600 -29.69 -3.33 -25.89
C LEU A 600 -30.90 -2.50 -25.51
N THR A 601 -32.00 -2.55 -26.31
CA THR A 601 -33.27 -1.87 -25.98
C THR A 601 -33.84 -2.39 -24.66
N GLN A 602 -33.86 -3.72 -24.46
CA GLN A 602 -34.37 -4.32 -23.23
C GLN A 602 -33.52 -3.91 -22.01
N LEU A 603 -32.18 -3.96 -22.14
CA LEU A 603 -31.25 -3.54 -21.09
C LEU A 603 -31.41 -2.04 -20.77
N GLY A 604 -31.59 -1.21 -21.79
CA GLY A 604 -31.89 0.24 -21.64
C GLY A 604 -33.18 0.52 -20.88
N GLN A 605 -34.17 -0.36 -20.98
CA GLN A 605 -35.42 -0.32 -20.24
C GLN A 605 -35.33 -0.95 -18.84
N GLY A 606 -34.15 -1.46 -18.44
CA GLY A 606 -33.93 -2.09 -17.14
C GLY A 606 -34.23 -3.60 -17.10
N ASP A 607 -34.62 -4.21 -18.23
CA ASP A 607 -34.83 -5.65 -18.31
C ASP A 607 -33.51 -6.38 -18.47
N ARG A 608 -33.05 -7.07 -17.42
CA ARG A 608 -31.81 -7.87 -17.39
C ARG A 608 -31.95 -9.27 -18.00
N SER A 609 -33.11 -9.62 -18.56
CA SER A 609 -33.34 -10.96 -19.13
C SER A 609 -32.33 -11.38 -20.22
N PRO A 610 -31.82 -10.48 -21.08
CA PRO A 610 -30.78 -10.84 -22.06
C PRO A 610 -29.47 -11.35 -21.44
N LEU A 611 -29.17 -10.98 -20.20
CA LEU A 611 -27.92 -11.38 -19.51
C LEU A 611 -28.05 -12.69 -18.71
N ARG A 612 -29.24 -13.29 -18.61
CA ARG A 612 -29.45 -14.53 -17.82
C ARG A 612 -28.60 -15.72 -18.24
N ALA A 613 -28.21 -15.80 -19.51
CA ALA A 613 -27.30 -16.85 -19.99
C ALA A 613 -25.88 -16.68 -19.39
N LEU A 614 -25.43 -15.45 -19.24
CA LEU A 614 -24.14 -15.11 -18.62
C LEU A 614 -24.16 -15.42 -17.11
N GLU A 615 -25.23 -15.09 -16.42
CA GLU A 615 -25.42 -15.37 -14.98
C GLU A 615 -25.43 -16.88 -14.71
N ARG A 616 -26.13 -17.66 -15.53
CA ARG A 616 -26.09 -19.13 -15.45
C ARG A 616 -24.70 -19.71 -15.66
N ARG A 617 -23.94 -19.22 -16.63
CA ARG A 617 -22.55 -19.64 -16.87
C ARG A 617 -21.63 -19.30 -15.70
N ARG A 618 -21.80 -18.11 -15.09
CA ARG A 618 -21.07 -17.70 -13.87
C ARG A 618 -21.39 -18.60 -12.68
N SER A 619 -22.66 -18.95 -12.47
CA SER A 619 -23.09 -19.85 -11.41
C SER A 619 -22.50 -21.26 -11.57
N ILE A 620 -22.48 -21.81 -12.80
CA ILE A 620 -21.85 -23.11 -13.09
C ILE A 620 -20.34 -23.06 -12.85
N ALA A 621 -19.65 -22.01 -13.30
CA ALA A 621 -18.21 -21.85 -13.09
C ALA A 621 -17.87 -21.72 -11.60
N ALA A 622 -18.67 -20.98 -10.82
CA ALA A 622 -18.50 -20.88 -9.38
C ALA A 622 -18.72 -22.22 -8.66
N SER A 623 -19.71 -23.00 -9.09
CA SER A 623 -19.97 -24.35 -8.56
C SER A 623 -18.84 -25.33 -8.89
N THR A 624 -18.21 -25.22 -10.07
CA THR A 624 -17.09 -26.07 -10.49
C THR A 624 -15.81 -25.74 -9.72
N VAL A 625 -15.59 -24.47 -9.38
CA VAL A 625 -14.46 -24.05 -8.52
C VAL A 625 -14.66 -24.54 -7.08
N ALA A 626 -15.90 -24.54 -6.59
CA ALA A 626 -16.21 -25.06 -5.24
C ALA A 626 -16.12 -26.59 -5.17
N ALA A 627 -16.38 -27.30 -6.27
CA ALA A 627 -16.28 -28.78 -6.35
C ALA A 627 -14.86 -29.27 -6.63
N GLY A 628 -13.95 -28.42 -7.12
CA GLY A 628 -12.57 -28.77 -7.50
C GLY A 628 -11.53 -28.73 -6.39
N SER A 629 -11.93 -28.53 -5.11
CA SER A 629 -10.97 -28.43 -3.99
C SER A 629 -10.59 -29.75 -3.33
N VAL A 630 -10.83 -30.89 -3.97
CA VAL A 630 -10.38 -32.22 -3.49
C VAL A 630 -9.53 -32.88 -4.57
N THR A 631 -8.25 -33.13 -4.21
CA THR A 631 -7.18 -33.84 -4.93
C THR A 631 -6.35 -33.04 -5.94
N ALA A 632 -5.19 -32.56 -5.48
CA ALA A 632 -4.08 -32.19 -6.35
C ALA A 632 -3.00 -33.30 -6.27
N GLY A 633 -2.81 -34.00 -7.38
CA GLY A 633 -1.57 -34.74 -7.71
C GLY A 633 -0.87 -34.01 -8.86
N PRO A 634 0.46 -34.12 -9.02
CA PRO A 634 1.22 -33.25 -9.93
C PRO A 634 1.25 -33.81 -11.35
N LEU A 635 0.85 -33.02 -12.36
CA LEU A 635 1.21 -33.22 -13.75
C LEU A 635 1.15 -31.93 -14.57
N GLY A 636 2.28 -31.55 -15.04
CA GLY A 636 2.75 -31.04 -16.31
C GLY A 636 1.94 -30.01 -17.12
N ALA A 637 2.63 -28.88 -17.36
CA ALA A 637 2.72 -28.10 -18.60
C ALA A 637 1.47 -27.76 -19.42
N GLY A 638 1.13 -26.49 -19.49
CA GLY A 638 0.64 -25.85 -20.70
C GLY A 638 -0.86 -25.72 -20.86
N LEU A 639 -1.43 -24.66 -20.24
CA LEU A 639 -2.64 -24.00 -20.76
C LEU A 639 -2.67 -22.56 -20.27
N ARG A 640 -2.59 -21.61 -21.18
CA ARG A 640 -2.76 -20.18 -20.92
C ARG A 640 -4.18 -19.94 -20.40
N ALA A 641 -4.28 -19.32 -19.22
CA ALA A 641 -5.54 -18.90 -18.66
C ALA A 641 -6.13 -17.74 -19.49
N PRO A 642 -7.46 -17.71 -19.74
CA PRO A 642 -8.10 -16.57 -20.38
C PRO A 642 -8.10 -15.36 -19.43
N THR A 643 -7.79 -14.19 -19.98
CA THR A 643 -7.79 -12.90 -19.33
C THR A 643 -9.17 -12.61 -18.72
N ARG A 644 -9.26 -12.53 -17.38
CA ARG A 644 -10.47 -12.12 -16.69
C ARG A 644 -10.62 -10.61 -16.81
N ALA A 645 -11.58 -10.16 -17.57
CA ALA A 645 -12.12 -8.80 -17.43
C ALA A 645 -12.98 -8.77 -16.16
N MET A 646 -12.53 -8.03 -15.15
CA MET A 646 -13.32 -7.78 -13.94
C MET A 646 -14.08 -6.48 -14.16
N VAL A 647 -15.38 -6.60 -14.38
CA VAL A 647 -16.32 -5.47 -14.35
C VAL A 647 -16.74 -5.31 -12.89
N VAL A 648 -16.36 -4.22 -12.27
CA VAL A 648 -16.86 -3.78 -10.97
C VAL A 648 -17.98 -2.79 -11.23
N PRO A 649 -19.14 -2.91 -10.51
CA PRO A 649 -20.32 -2.05 -10.69
C PRO A 649 -20.09 -0.59 -10.31
#